data_75a16f5d7bcbe2ee40bc65492fd5029a
#
_entry.id   75a16f5d7bcbe2ee40bc65492fd5029a
#
_cell.length_a   1.000
_cell.length_b   1.000
_cell.length_c   1.000
_cell.angle_alpha   90.00
_cell.angle_beta   90.00
_cell.angle_gamma   90.00
#
_symmetry.space_group_name_H-M   'P 1'
#
loop_
_entity.id
_entity.type
_entity.pdbx_description
1 polymer ?
#
loop_
_entity_poly.entity_id
_entity_poly.type
_entity_poly.pdbx_seq_one_letter_code
_entity_poly.pdbx_strand_id
1 'polypeptide(L)'
;MNRITILGLGKERARLMESLMAAGVVQISESTEERDMPGIAPPETHTELARLDSMLGELSASLETLGRYAPVKKPLFATKRVVSREEFQSVLDSSETILETARKINSFESRINALKSEENRQRALLASLDVWMDLYFPLDVNNTRTTSIVIGTLPLSVDPDELEKTLADEAGEASLVRAASDRSLHYVLLVVHKAREKEALSLLKDKGFNRIDFKDMRGTPRENRERIIIALQDLARERGECVERIRQLSDSRESIETLHDAVLMERERVEAVGKLLATRSVFILKGWLPAEVSDELKKWLEENFVCSVQITEPEPDEETPVLLRNGPIAESIKPVIDMYGVPSSREIDPSATTMFFFTMFFGMIVADAGYGLILALAGGLAVKLFRLEEGTRRFMKLVFFSGLTTVFWGVMFGGYFGIEALSKYALWFSPSEEGATEKLMAYCLLFGVIHLYTGYAMKALNLVRRKQYLDAVIDVLFPVIMFTGFAMAVLPNVPGIDPGVAARVSSIGVYVLVAGIALTLLTGGRLKRNFFGKVFGGFPKLYDIIGFLGDVLSYMRLMALSLSGGILAGLINGMAGGGSIIFRLTGGLVLLGFGHAINFAMSILGGFVHSCRLQYLEYFSKFLEGGGEHFHPFRAKTRYITVKQEDEALCKQI
;
A
#
# COMPACT_ATOMS: atom_id res chain seq x y z
N MET A 1 -18.60 22.43 5.26
CA MET A 1 -17.39 23.19 4.88
C MET A 1 -17.79 24.56 4.40
N ASN A 2 -17.03 25.58 4.75
CA ASN A 2 -17.18 26.93 4.23
C ASN A 2 -15.99 27.28 3.35
N ARG A 3 -16.20 28.13 2.37
CA ARG A 3 -15.15 28.70 1.52
C ARG A 3 -14.57 29.92 2.22
N ILE A 4 -13.24 29.99 2.35
CA ILE A 4 -12.53 31.14 2.89
C ILE A 4 -11.76 31.84 1.79
N THR A 5 -11.85 33.16 1.76
CA THR A 5 -11.01 34.03 0.93
C THR A 5 -10.31 35.03 1.82
N ILE A 6 -8.98 35.01 1.84
CA ILE A 6 -8.15 35.92 2.62
C ILE A 6 -7.42 36.85 1.67
N LEU A 7 -7.61 38.16 1.86
CA LEU A 7 -6.91 39.23 1.18
C LEU A 7 -5.92 39.83 2.16
N GLY A 8 -4.63 39.63 1.96
CA GLY A 8 -3.61 40.10 2.89
C GLY A 8 -2.47 40.86 2.21
N LEU A 9 -1.70 41.64 3.00
CA LEU A 9 -0.54 42.37 2.52
C LEU A 9 0.62 41.39 2.23
N GLY A 10 1.32 41.57 1.10
CA GLY A 10 2.46 40.76 0.69
C GLY A 10 3.57 40.62 1.73
N LYS A 11 3.77 41.65 2.56
CA LYS A 11 4.77 41.66 3.64
C LYS A 11 4.43 40.69 4.78
N GLU A 12 3.17 40.41 5.03
CA GLU A 12 2.71 39.52 6.10
C GLU A 12 2.48 38.09 5.62
N ARG A 13 2.61 37.81 4.31
CA ARG A 13 2.34 36.51 3.69
C ARG A 13 3.06 35.36 4.39
N ALA A 14 4.38 35.50 4.63
CA ALA A 14 5.18 34.43 5.23
C ALA A 14 4.69 34.09 6.65
N ARG A 15 4.44 35.09 7.48
CA ARG A 15 3.96 34.95 8.86
C ARG A 15 2.54 34.38 8.90
N LEU A 16 1.66 34.81 8.00
CA LEU A 16 0.30 34.29 7.91
C LEU A 16 0.30 32.82 7.48
N MET A 17 1.11 32.44 6.48
CA MET A 17 1.23 31.06 6.03
C MET A 17 1.78 30.14 7.13
N GLU A 18 2.75 30.59 7.90
CA GLU A 18 3.29 29.86 9.06
C GLU A 18 2.20 29.62 10.13
N SER A 19 1.44 30.66 10.45
CA SER A 19 0.35 30.58 11.42
C SER A 19 -0.81 29.69 10.95
N LEU A 20 -1.18 29.73 9.66
CA LEU A 20 -2.18 28.84 9.08
C LEU A 20 -1.71 27.37 9.07
N MET A 21 -0.42 27.16 8.81
CA MET A 21 0.19 25.83 8.86
C MET A 21 0.21 25.27 10.29
N ALA A 22 0.46 26.12 11.27
CA ALA A 22 0.40 25.75 12.69
C ALA A 22 -1.04 25.46 13.14
N ALA A 23 -2.01 26.27 12.72
CA ALA A 23 -3.43 26.05 13.01
C ALA A 23 -3.97 24.76 12.36
N GLY A 24 -3.53 24.41 11.14
CA GLY A 24 -3.87 23.16 10.47
C GLY A 24 -5.36 22.98 10.17
N VAL A 25 -6.12 24.05 9.99
CA VAL A 25 -7.59 24.04 9.83
C VAL A 25 -8.08 24.47 8.46
N VAL A 26 -7.22 24.96 7.59
CA VAL A 26 -7.54 25.44 6.25
C VAL A 26 -6.91 24.53 5.18
N GLN A 27 -7.70 24.09 4.22
CA GLN A 27 -7.18 23.49 2.99
C GLN A 27 -7.06 24.58 1.92
N ILE A 28 -5.86 24.81 1.42
CA ILE A 28 -5.62 25.80 0.37
C ILE A 28 -6.00 25.20 -0.99
N SER A 29 -6.86 25.87 -1.73
CA SER A 29 -7.27 25.51 -3.09
C SER A 29 -6.61 26.39 -4.14
N GLU A 30 -6.42 25.83 -5.35
CA GLU A 30 -5.99 26.63 -6.49
C GLU A 30 -7.14 27.50 -7.01
N SER A 31 -6.88 28.79 -7.26
CA SER A 31 -7.83 29.72 -7.86
C SER A 31 -7.63 29.74 -9.37
N THR A 32 -8.43 28.98 -10.10
CA THR A 32 -8.33 28.88 -11.57
C THR A 32 -9.02 30.05 -12.27
N GLU A 33 -10.12 30.54 -11.72
CA GLU A 33 -10.98 31.54 -12.35
C GLU A 33 -10.39 32.94 -12.45
N GLU A 34 -9.43 33.29 -11.57
CA GLU A 34 -8.85 34.64 -11.48
C GLU A 34 -7.41 34.70 -12.06
N ARG A 35 -6.87 33.58 -12.54
CA ARG A 35 -5.55 33.55 -13.21
C ARG A 35 -5.50 34.39 -14.48
N ASP A 36 -6.66 34.62 -15.13
CA ASP A 36 -6.75 35.39 -16.38
C ASP A 36 -6.92 36.91 -16.15
N MET A 37 -6.95 37.35 -14.89
CA MET A 37 -7.04 38.78 -14.60
C MET A 37 -5.69 39.51 -14.79
N PRO A 38 -5.63 40.60 -15.54
CA PRO A 38 -4.38 41.30 -15.79
C PRO A 38 -3.76 41.86 -14.48
N GLY A 39 -2.52 41.48 -14.22
CA GLY A 39 -1.75 41.94 -13.05
C GLY A 39 -1.87 41.01 -11.83
N ILE A 40 -2.53 39.89 -11.92
CA ILE A 40 -2.59 38.84 -10.90
C ILE A 40 -1.87 37.62 -11.43
N ALA A 41 -0.89 37.11 -10.70
CA ALA A 41 -0.16 35.89 -11.08
C ALA A 41 0.21 35.08 -9.82
N PRO A 42 0.34 33.76 -9.91
CA PRO A 42 0.91 32.99 -8.81
C PRO A 42 2.36 33.41 -8.58
N PRO A 43 2.85 33.44 -7.33
CA PRO A 43 4.25 33.70 -7.02
C PRO A 43 5.17 32.66 -7.69
N GLU A 44 6.34 33.12 -8.16
CA GLU A 44 7.35 32.21 -8.70
C GLU A 44 7.98 31.39 -7.58
N THR A 45 7.64 30.12 -7.50
CA THR A 45 8.13 29.18 -6.47
C THR A 45 8.96 28.03 -7.05
N HIS A 46 9.02 27.89 -8.38
CA HIS A 46 9.64 26.74 -9.04
C HIS A 46 11.12 26.55 -8.71
N THR A 47 11.90 27.63 -8.66
CA THR A 47 13.34 27.57 -8.37
C THR A 47 13.58 27.13 -6.93
N GLU A 48 12.78 27.63 -5.99
CA GLU A 48 12.90 27.31 -4.58
C GLU A 48 12.42 25.88 -4.29
N LEU A 49 11.33 25.45 -4.90
CA LEU A 49 10.87 24.06 -4.82
C LEU A 49 11.92 23.09 -5.36
N ALA A 50 12.52 23.37 -6.53
CA ALA A 50 13.57 22.51 -7.08
C ALA A 50 14.79 22.40 -6.16
N ARG A 51 15.17 23.52 -5.49
CA ARG A 51 16.24 23.53 -4.48
C ARG A 51 15.88 22.66 -3.28
N LEU A 52 14.67 22.81 -2.72
CA LEU A 52 14.22 22.06 -1.56
C LEU A 52 14.07 20.56 -1.89
N ASP A 53 13.57 20.22 -3.08
CA ASP A 53 13.48 18.83 -3.56
C ASP A 53 14.87 18.19 -3.70
N SER A 54 15.86 18.93 -4.21
CA SER A 54 17.26 18.47 -4.26
C SER A 54 17.82 18.21 -2.86
N MET A 55 17.59 19.12 -1.90
CA MET A 55 18.03 18.95 -0.51
C MET A 55 17.35 17.72 0.14
N LEU A 56 16.04 17.54 -0.06
CA LEU A 56 15.32 16.35 0.42
C LEU A 56 15.88 15.05 -0.18
N GLY A 57 16.23 15.09 -1.47
CA GLY A 57 16.88 13.96 -2.14
C GLY A 57 18.23 13.60 -1.50
N GLU A 58 19.08 14.59 -1.24
CA GLU A 58 20.40 14.41 -0.60
C GLU A 58 20.26 13.85 0.82
N LEU A 59 19.33 14.40 1.63
CA LEU A 59 19.07 13.94 3.00
C LEU A 59 18.44 12.54 3.03
N SER A 60 17.48 12.26 2.15
CA SER A 60 16.86 10.93 2.05
C SER A 60 17.87 9.85 1.66
N ALA A 61 18.73 10.12 0.68
CA ALA A 61 19.79 9.20 0.26
C ALA A 61 20.78 8.91 1.40
N SER A 62 21.17 9.93 2.17
CA SER A 62 22.05 9.76 3.32
C SER A 62 21.43 8.92 4.43
N LEU A 63 20.13 9.12 4.72
CA LEU A 63 19.37 8.31 5.70
C LEU A 63 19.21 6.86 5.25
N GLU A 64 19.00 6.61 3.96
CA GLU A 64 18.96 5.26 3.39
C GLU A 64 20.32 4.56 3.53
N THR A 65 21.40 5.26 3.22
CA THR A 65 22.77 4.78 3.37
C THR A 65 23.08 4.42 4.82
N LEU A 66 22.73 5.31 5.77
CA LEU A 66 22.84 5.04 7.20
C LEU A 66 21.97 3.83 7.63
N GLY A 67 20.78 3.69 7.04
CA GLY A 67 19.91 2.53 7.27
C GLY A 67 20.55 1.21 6.86
N ARG A 68 21.35 1.22 5.78
CA ARG A 68 22.03 0.03 5.22
C ARG A 68 23.28 -0.36 6.00
N TYR A 69 24.13 0.60 6.38
CA TYR A 69 25.45 0.30 6.98
C TYR A 69 25.51 0.46 8.49
N ALA A 70 24.58 1.22 9.08
CA ALA A 70 24.44 1.41 10.52
C ALA A 70 22.96 1.24 10.93
N PRO A 71 22.36 0.03 10.79
CA PRO A 71 20.97 -0.18 11.11
C PRO A 71 20.68 0.03 12.59
N VAL A 72 19.67 0.83 12.88
CA VAL A 72 19.14 0.99 14.24
C VAL A 72 17.94 0.05 14.39
N LYS A 73 17.88 -0.71 15.46
CA LYS A 73 16.73 -1.55 15.79
C LYS A 73 15.54 -0.64 16.12
N LYS A 74 14.69 -0.40 15.14
CA LYS A 74 13.43 0.29 15.38
C LYS A 74 12.44 -0.72 15.99
N PRO A 75 11.71 -0.38 17.06
CA PRO A 75 10.63 -1.22 17.55
C PRO A 75 9.58 -1.38 16.44
N LEU A 76 8.84 -2.50 16.47
CA LEU A 76 7.83 -2.84 15.44
C LEU A 76 6.78 -1.71 15.23
N PHE A 77 6.56 -0.89 16.25
CA PHE A 77 5.70 0.29 16.23
C PHE A 77 6.52 1.51 16.67
N ALA A 78 7.48 1.94 15.82
CA ALA A 78 8.25 3.14 16.07
C ALA A 78 7.36 4.38 15.94
N THR A 79 7.30 5.17 17.00
CA THR A 79 6.69 6.51 16.96
C THR A 79 7.69 7.54 16.47
N LYS A 80 7.20 8.62 15.91
CA LYS A 80 8.02 9.79 15.61
C LYS A 80 8.67 10.31 16.89
N ARG A 81 9.94 10.72 16.79
CA ARG A 81 10.66 11.33 17.90
C ARG A 81 10.05 12.70 18.20
N VAL A 82 9.79 12.98 19.49
CA VAL A 82 9.31 14.31 19.93
C VAL A 82 10.53 15.19 20.13
N VAL A 83 10.60 16.29 19.39
CA VAL A 83 11.70 17.25 19.39
C VAL A 83 11.21 18.55 20.03
N SER A 84 12.01 19.16 20.92
CA SER A 84 11.71 20.47 21.49
C SER A 84 11.90 21.58 20.43
N ARG A 85 11.28 22.73 20.63
CA ARG A 85 11.43 23.90 19.73
C ARG A 85 12.88 24.40 19.70
N GLU A 86 13.56 24.35 20.85
CA GLU A 86 14.97 24.78 20.95
C GLU A 86 15.89 23.84 20.15
N GLU A 87 15.70 22.53 20.29
CA GLU A 87 16.45 21.53 19.54
C GLU A 87 16.19 21.67 18.02
N PHE A 88 14.93 21.88 17.63
CA PHE A 88 14.55 22.09 16.23
C PHE A 88 15.23 23.33 15.65
N GLN A 89 15.24 24.45 16.40
CA GLN A 89 15.89 25.69 15.98
C GLN A 89 17.41 25.52 15.87
N SER A 90 18.03 24.84 16.81
CA SER A 90 19.47 24.56 16.77
C SER A 90 19.89 23.74 15.54
N VAL A 91 19.03 22.83 15.08
CA VAL A 91 19.25 22.05 13.84
C VAL A 91 19.10 22.96 12.61
N LEU A 92 18.16 23.89 12.60
CA LEU A 92 18.02 24.85 11.52
C LEU A 92 19.24 25.78 11.41
N ASP A 93 19.75 26.26 12.54
CA ASP A 93 20.94 27.11 12.59
C ASP A 93 22.20 26.38 12.10
N SER A 94 22.26 25.06 12.29
CA SER A 94 23.38 24.19 11.83
C SER A 94 23.08 23.46 10.52
N SER A 95 22.06 23.87 9.78
CA SER A 95 21.57 23.17 8.59
C SER A 95 22.65 22.92 7.51
N GLU A 96 23.54 23.89 7.29
CA GLU A 96 24.62 23.77 6.30
C GLU A 96 25.63 22.67 6.68
N THR A 97 26.04 22.61 7.95
CA THR A 97 26.94 21.59 8.47
C THR A 97 26.34 20.20 8.40
N ILE A 98 25.05 20.08 8.70
CA ILE A 98 24.31 18.80 8.61
C ILE A 98 24.19 18.36 7.15
N LEU A 99 23.92 19.28 6.23
CA LEU A 99 23.84 18.99 4.80
C LEU A 99 25.20 18.57 4.24
N GLU A 100 26.30 19.21 4.64
CA GLU A 100 27.65 18.76 4.31
C GLU A 100 27.94 17.33 4.82
N THR A 101 27.47 17.01 6.02
CA THR A 101 27.61 15.67 6.58
C THR A 101 26.82 14.65 5.77
N ALA A 102 25.58 14.98 5.36
CA ALA A 102 24.77 14.15 4.47
C ALA A 102 25.46 13.92 3.10
N ARG A 103 26.05 14.97 2.51
CA ARG A 103 26.85 14.89 1.27
C ARG A 103 28.08 14.01 1.43
N LYS A 104 28.79 14.09 2.56
CA LYS A 104 29.92 13.19 2.86
C LYS A 104 29.47 11.72 2.90
N ILE A 105 28.35 11.42 3.56
CA ILE A 105 27.79 10.07 3.60
C ILE A 105 27.45 9.58 2.18
N ASN A 106 26.80 10.39 1.36
CA ASN A 106 26.46 10.06 -0.03
C ASN A 106 27.72 9.89 -0.90
N SER A 107 28.78 10.65 -0.67
CA SER A 107 30.04 10.49 -1.37
C SER A 107 30.74 9.17 -1.04
N PHE A 108 30.68 8.72 0.22
CA PHE A 108 31.19 7.40 0.60
C PHE A 108 30.38 6.27 -0.03
N GLU A 109 29.05 6.38 -0.11
CA GLU A 109 28.21 5.37 -0.81
C GLU A 109 28.55 5.31 -2.30
N SER A 110 28.72 6.47 -2.95
CA SER A 110 29.16 6.53 -4.35
C SER A 110 30.54 5.87 -4.55
N ARG A 111 31.47 6.09 -3.61
CA ARG A 111 32.79 5.46 -3.62
C ARG A 111 32.67 3.94 -3.44
N ILE A 112 31.86 3.47 -2.50
CA ILE A 112 31.58 2.04 -2.29
C ILE A 112 31.04 1.40 -3.57
N ASN A 113 30.13 2.04 -4.26
CA ASN A 113 29.55 1.51 -5.51
C ASN A 113 30.60 1.46 -6.63
N ALA A 114 31.46 2.47 -6.75
CA ALA A 114 32.59 2.46 -7.68
C ALA A 114 33.57 1.32 -7.36
N LEU A 115 33.90 1.13 -6.08
CA LEU A 115 34.78 0.04 -5.62
C LEU A 115 34.19 -1.34 -5.90
N LYS A 116 32.88 -1.54 -5.70
CA LYS A 116 32.18 -2.79 -6.04
C LYS A 116 32.23 -3.08 -7.53
N SER A 117 32.05 -2.06 -8.37
CA SER A 117 32.16 -2.22 -9.83
C SER A 117 33.55 -2.66 -10.24
N GLU A 118 34.59 -2.04 -9.67
CA GLU A 118 35.98 -2.41 -9.92
C GLU A 118 36.29 -3.80 -9.38
N GLU A 119 35.82 -4.14 -8.17
CA GLU A 119 35.96 -5.50 -7.59
C GLU A 119 35.35 -6.56 -8.51
N ASN A 120 34.15 -6.32 -9.07
CA ASN A 120 33.54 -7.24 -10.02
C ASN A 120 34.35 -7.37 -11.33
N ARG A 121 34.90 -6.25 -11.82
CA ARG A 121 35.78 -6.26 -12.98
C ARG A 121 37.04 -7.12 -12.73
N GLN A 122 37.68 -6.92 -11.59
CA GLN A 122 38.90 -7.68 -11.21
C GLN A 122 38.59 -9.17 -11.00
N ARG A 123 37.43 -9.51 -10.42
CA ARG A 123 36.99 -10.92 -10.29
C ARG A 123 36.73 -11.57 -11.66
N ALA A 124 36.12 -10.85 -12.59
CA ALA A 124 35.90 -11.35 -13.95
C ALA A 124 37.25 -11.61 -14.67
N LEU A 125 38.23 -10.71 -14.50
CA LEU A 125 39.59 -10.89 -15.01
C LEU A 125 40.27 -12.10 -14.37
N LEU A 126 40.12 -12.25 -13.05
CA LEU A 126 40.68 -13.41 -12.33
C LEU A 126 40.10 -14.72 -12.87
N ALA A 127 38.77 -14.80 -13.04
CA ALA A 127 38.12 -15.99 -13.60
C ALA A 127 38.56 -16.29 -15.05
N SER A 128 38.84 -15.26 -15.83
CA SER A 128 39.36 -15.45 -17.21
C SER A 128 40.82 -15.94 -17.23
N LEU A 129 41.61 -15.66 -16.19
CA LEU A 129 42.97 -16.12 -16.06
C LEU A 129 43.10 -17.55 -15.53
N ASP A 130 42.15 -18.05 -14.76
CA ASP A 130 42.25 -19.38 -14.11
C ASP A 130 42.49 -20.51 -15.12
N VAL A 131 41.97 -20.43 -16.31
CA VAL A 131 42.14 -21.42 -17.38
C VAL A 131 43.55 -21.38 -17.99
N TRP A 132 44.31 -20.31 -17.82
CA TRP A 132 45.63 -20.09 -18.38
C TRP A 132 46.77 -20.30 -17.35
N MET A 133 46.46 -20.80 -16.17
CA MET A 133 47.40 -20.90 -15.05
C MET A 133 48.62 -21.78 -15.32
N ASP A 134 48.49 -22.75 -16.23
CA ASP A 134 49.58 -23.65 -16.63
C ASP A 134 50.45 -23.08 -17.77
N LEU A 135 50.09 -21.90 -18.26
CA LEU A 135 50.86 -21.21 -19.29
C LEU A 135 52.03 -20.42 -18.64
N TYR A 136 53.23 -20.83 -18.87
CA TYR A 136 54.47 -20.17 -18.38
C TYR A 136 54.96 -19.06 -19.32
N PHE A 137 54.07 -18.52 -20.16
CA PHE A 137 54.39 -17.51 -21.16
C PHE A 137 53.79 -16.14 -20.78
N PRO A 138 54.56 -15.01 -20.96
CA PRO A 138 54.05 -13.68 -20.69
C PRO A 138 52.90 -13.30 -21.63
N LEU A 139 51.80 -12.81 -21.10
CA LEU A 139 50.56 -12.44 -21.85
C LEU A 139 50.73 -11.18 -22.72
N ASP A 140 51.71 -10.35 -22.41
CA ASP A 140 52.03 -9.11 -23.14
C ASP A 140 52.97 -9.32 -24.35
N VAL A 141 53.53 -10.50 -24.51
CA VAL A 141 54.41 -10.81 -25.63
C VAL A 141 53.61 -11.41 -26.79
N ASN A 142 53.04 -10.56 -27.61
CA ASN A 142 52.29 -10.97 -28.83
C ASN A 142 53.20 -11.23 -30.03
N ASN A 143 54.45 -10.72 -30.02
CA ASN A 143 55.36 -10.80 -31.15
C ASN A 143 56.81 -10.85 -30.65
N THR A 144 57.59 -11.74 -31.24
CA THR A 144 59.05 -11.71 -31.17
C THR A 144 59.65 -11.08 -32.44
N ARG A 145 60.94 -11.21 -32.66
CA ARG A 145 61.59 -10.67 -33.86
C ARG A 145 61.11 -11.34 -35.15
N THR A 146 60.82 -12.65 -35.11
CA THR A 146 60.46 -13.47 -36.27
C THR A 146 59.10 -14.15 -36.16
N THR A 147 58.58 -14.35 -34.94
CA THR A 147 57.31 -15.09 -34.69
C THR A 147 56.21 -14.18 -34.15
N SER A 148 54.97 -14.50 -34.52
CA SER A 148 53.74 -13.99 -33.94
C SER A 148 53.13 -15.03 -32.99
N ILE A 149 52.64 -14.57 -31.85
CA ILE A 149 52.05 -15.40 -30.79
C ILE A 149 50.63 -14.94 -30.59
N VAL A 150 49.67 -15.84 -30.78
CA VAL A 150 48.24 -15.53 -30.68
C VAL A 150 47.60 -16.50 -29.68
N ILE A 151 46.92 -15.94 -28.72
CA ILE A 151 46.17 -16.68 -27.70
C ILE A 151 44.67 -16.71 -28.13
N GLY A 152 44.04 -17.86 -27.98
CA GLY A 152 42.63 -17.99 -28.34
C GLY A 152 41.98 -19.28 -27.89
N THR A 153 40.74 -19.46 -28.29
CA THR A 153 39.92 -20.64 -27.99
C THR A 153 39.48 -21.36 -29.23
N LEU A 154 39.32 -22.69 -29.12
CA LEU A 154 38.73 -23.56 -30.13
C LEU A 154 37.55 -24.34 -29.56
N PRO A 155 36.53 -24.66 -30.39
CA PRO A 155 35.43 -25.54 -29.96
C PRO A 155 35.95 -26.95 -29.64
N LEU A 156 35.28 -27.65 -28.70
CA LEU A 156 35.62 -29.05 -28.35
C LEU A 156 35.49 -30.03 -29.51
N SER A 157 34.76 -29.68 -30.57
CA SER A 157 34.63 -30.51 -31.78
C SER A 157 35.89 -30.58 -32.62
N VAL A 158 36.90 -29.76 -32.33
CA VAL A 158 38.19 -29.68 -33.04
C VAL A 158 39.28 -30.21 -32.13
N ASP A 159 39.98 -31.26 -32.58
CA ASP A 159 41.12 -31.77 -31.85
C ASP A 159 42.33 -30.85 -32.12
N PRO A 160 42.90 -30.17 -31.08
CA PRO A 160 44.06 -29.31 -31.23
C PRO A 160 45.32 -30.04 -31.78
N ASP A 161 45.49 -31.32 -31.45
CA ASP A 161 46.66 -32.11 -31.85
C ASP A 161 46.60 -32.51 -33.35
N GLU A 162 45.38 -32.72 -33.90
CA GLU A 162 45.18 -32.97 -35.30
C GLU A 162 45.27 -31.65 -36.12
N LEU A 163 44.76 -30.58 -35.53
CA LEU A 163 44.83 -29.25 -36.13
C LEU A 163 46.27 -28.71 -36.22
N GLU A 164 47.13 -29.04 -35.22
CA GLU A 164 48.56 -28.69 -35.26
C GLU A 164 49.27 -29.31 -36.46
N LYS A 165 48.99 -30.58 -36.74
CA LYS A 165 49.55 -31.29 -37.93
C LYS A 165 49.10 -30.61 -39.23
N THR A 166 47.82 -30.29 -39.32
CA THR A 166 47.29 -29.61 -40.53
C THR A 166 47.92 -28.22 -40.71
N LEU A 167 48.12 -27.48 -39.61
CA LEU A 167 48.81 -26.19 -39.64
C LEU A 167 50.28 -26.30 -40.03
N ALA A 168 50.97 -27.34 -39.59
CA ALA A 168 52.36 -27.59 -39.94
C ALA A 168 52.52 -27.94 -41.44
N ASP A 169 51.53 -28.67 -42.01
CA ASP A 169 51.54 -29.07 -43.40
C ASP A 169 51.15 -27.89 -44.33
N GLU A 170 50.15 -27.07 -43.96
CA GLU A 170 49.61 -26.02 -44.86
C GLU A 170 50.27 -24.65 -44.63
N ALA A 171 50.55 -24.27 -43.39
CA ALA A 171 51.15 -22.98 -43.01
C ALA A 171 52.65 -23.05 -42.73
N GLY A 172 53.25 -24.26 -42.73
CA GLY A 172 54.67 -24.47 -42.51
C GLY A 172 55.05 -24.28 -41.02
N GLU A 173 55.92 -23.35 -40.70
CA GLU A 173 56.49 -23.10 -39.39
C GLU A 173 55.43 -22.56 -38.39
N ALA A 174 54.43 -23.38 -38.02
CA ALA A 174 53.41 -23.07 -37.02
C ALA A 174 53.31 -24.19 -35.99
N SER A 175 53.16 -23.86 -34.71
CA SER A 175 52.90 -24.79 -33.62
C SER A 175 51.70 -24.31 -32.79
N LEU A 176 50.82 -25.24 -32.43
CA LEU A 176 49.63 -25.01 -31.65
C LEU A 176 49.72 -25.72 -30.30
N VAL A 177 49.98 -24.96 -29.25
CA VAL A 177 50.13 -25.51 -27.90
C VAL A 177 48.78 -25.42 -27.16
N ARG A 178 48.29 -26.56 -26.67
CA ARG A 178 47.11 -26.60 -25.81
C ARG A 178 47.49 -26.20 -24.38
N ALA A 179 46.95 -25.05 -23.91
CA ALA A 179 47.19 -24.57 -22.56
C ALA A 179 46.23 -25.25 -21.56
N ALA A 180 44.95 -25.39 -21.90
CA ALA A 180 43.95 -26.02 -21.07
C ALA A 180 42.71 -26.44 -21.89
N SER A 181 41.79 -27.17 -21.28
CA SER A 181 40.47 -27.48 -21.85
C SER A 181 39.42 -27.49 -20.75
N ASP A 182 38.30 -26.91 -21.01
CA ASP A 182 37.11 -26.98 -20.16
C ASP A 182 35.97 -27.80 -20.83
N ARG A 183 34.76 -27.73 -20.28
CA ARG A 183 33.61 -28.48 -20.82
C ARG A 183 33.04 -27.91 -22.14
N SER A 184 33.53 -26.79 -22.61
CA SER A 184 33.02 -26.03 -23.75
C SER A 184 34.06 -25.69 -24.80
N LEU A 185 35.31 -25.44 -24.40
CA LEU A 185 36.36 -24.92 -25.26
C LEU A 185 37.74 -25.53 -24.95
N HIS A 186 38.59 -25.58 -25.97
CA HIS A 186 40.04 -25.73 -25.83
C HIS A 186 40.69 -24.35 -25.82
N TYR A 187 41.61 -24.13 -24.91
CA TYR A 187 42.41 -22.92 -24.78
C TYR A 187 43.78 -23.17 -25.37
N VAL A 188 44.14 -22.42 -26.41
CA VAL A 188 45.32 -22.71 -27.21
C VAL A 188 46.19 -21.47 -27.41
N LEU A 189 47.49 -21.71 -27.55
CA LEU A 189 48.49 -20.74 -27.93
C LEU A 189 49.04 -21.11 -29.33
N LEU A 190 48.84 -20.23 -30.29
CA LEU A 190 49.45 -20.35 -31.61
C LEU A 190 50.79 -19.61 -31.63
N VAL A 191 51.84 -20.31 -32.04
CA VAL A 191 53.14 -19.71 -32.36
C VAL A 191 53.40 -19.91 -33.86
N VAL A 192 53.56 -18.85 -34.61
CA VAL A 192 53.70 -18.89 -36.07
C VAL A 192 54.72 -17.88 -36.55
N HIS A 193 55.44 -18.19 -37.66
CA HIS A 193 56.32 -17.22 -38.29
C HIS A 193 55.53 -16.04 -38.89
N LYS A 194 55.98 -14.78 -38.65
CA LYS A 194 55.25 -13.56 -39.08
C LYS A 194 54.81 -13.54 -40.52
N ALA A 195 55.61 -14.11 -41.42
CA ALA A 195 55.28 -14.17 -42.87
C ALA A 195 54.04 -15.05 -43.16
N ARG A 196 53.70 -16.00 -42.27
CA ARG A 196 52.61 -16.97 -42.40
C ARG A 196 51.44 -16.74 -41.45
N GLU A 197 51.52 -15.68 -40.66
CA GLU A 197 50.47 -15.36 -39.65
C GLU A 197 49.06 -15.29 -40.23
N LYS A 198 48.90 -14.60 -41.39
CA LYS A 198 47.61 -14.43 -42.01
C LYS A 198 46.99 -15.75 -42.52
N GLU A 199 47.84 -16.64 -43.06
CA GLU A 199 47.44 -17.94 -43.57
C GLU A 199 47.00 -18.85 -42.41
N ALA A 200 47.82 -18.94 -41.33
CA ALA A 200 47.50 -19.71 -40.14
C ALA A 200 46.25 -19.23 -39.44
N LEU A 201 46.05 -17.91 -39.29
CA LEU A 201 44.86 -17.35 -38.66
C LEU A 201 43.61 -17.58 -39.50
N SER A 202 43.70 -17.58 -40.85
CA SER A 202 42.57 -17.89 -41.71
C SER A 202 42.11 -19.34 -41.51
N LEU A 203 43.05 -20.29 -41.54
CA LEU A 203 42.76 -21.72 -41.30
C LEU A 203 42.13 -21.97 -39.91
N LEU A 204 42.67 -21.33 -38.90
CA LEU A 204 42.13 -21.43 -37.56
C LEU A 204 40.71 -20.82 -37.43
N LYS A 205 40.47 -19.72 -38.09
CA LYS A 205 39.18 -19.05 -38.09
C LYS A 205 38.09 -19.91 -38.72
N ASP A 206 38.41 -20.63 -39.81
CA ASP A 206 37.48 -21.57 -40.46
C ASP A 206 37.13 -22.75 -39.56
N LYS A 207 37.99 -23.07 -38.56
CA LYS A 207 37.77 -24.08 -37.50
C LYS A 207 37.14 -23.51 -36.24
N GLY A 208 36.70 -22.25 -36.25
CA GLY A 208 36.03 -21.62 -35.11
C GLY A 208 36.98 -21.04 -34.06
N PHE A 209 38.23 -20.76 -34.41
CA PHE A 209 39.16 -20.10 -33.48
C PHE A 209 38.71 -18.69 -33.16
N ASN A 210 38.65 -18.37 -31.88
CA ASN A 210 38.36 -17.03 -31.38
C ASN A 210 39.59 -16.49 -30.61
N ARG A 211 40.14 -15.37 -31.08
CA ARG A 211 41.32 -14.74 -30.50
C ARG A 211 40.92 -14.08 -29.16
N ILE A 212 41.77 -14.26 -28.13
CA ILE A 212 41.65 -13.58 -26.85
C ILE A 212 42.84 -12.61 -26.72
N ASP A 213 42.51 -11.34 -26.45
CA ASP A 213 43.49 -10.31 -26.16
C ASP A 213 43.42 -9.92 -24.68
N PHE A 214 44.50 -10.14 -23.94
CA PHE A 214 44.64 -9.69 -22.56
C PHE A 214 45.20 -8.27 -22.52
N LYS A 215 44.28 -7.30 -22.73
CA LYS A 215 44.64 -5.88 -22.66
C LYS A 215 45.09 -5.53 -21.22
N ASP A 216 46.17 -4.79 -21.11
CA ASP A 216 46.76 -4.28 -19.84
C ASP A 216 47.34 -5.33 -18.89
N MET A 217 47.53 -6.59 -19.30
CA MET A 217 48.16 -7.62 -18.51
C MET A 217 49.61 -7.79 -18.96
N ARG A 218 50.58 -7.61 -18.05
CA ARG A 218 51.99 -7.76 -18.30
C ARG A 218 52.57 -8.95 -17.49
N GLY A 219 53.42 -9.76 -18.11
CA GLY A 219 54.01 -10.93 -17.49
C GLY A 219 53.14 -12.17 -17.54
N THR A 220 53.45 -13.18 -16.77
CA THR A 220 52.80 -14.49 -16.76
C THR A 220 51.40 -14.46 -16.14
N PRO A 221 50.51 -15.43 -16.48
CA PRO A 221 49.19 -15.54 -15.83
C PRO A 221 49.29 -15.61 -14.29
N ARG A 222 50.28 -16.30 -13.73
CA ARG A 222 50.48 -16.41 -12.29
C ARG A 222 50.79 -15.07 -11.64
N GLU A 223 51.69 -14.29 -12.23
CA GLU A 223 52.01 -12.93 -11.75
C GLU A 223 50.81 -11.99 -11.82
N ASN A 224 50.03 -12.07 -12.88
CA ASN A 224 48.80 -11.29 -13.02
C ASN A 224 47.77 -11.70 -11.97
N ARG A 225 47.57 -12.99 -11.72
CA ARG A 225 46.70 -13.50 -10.66
C ARG A 225 47.07 -12.95 -9.29
N GLU A 226 48.37 -12.99 -8.94
CA GLU A 226 48.84 -12.44 -7.66
C GLU A 226 48.55 -10.93 -7.56
N ARG A 227 48.81 -10.16 -8.63
CA ARG A 227 48.51 -8.73 -8.68
C ARG A 227 47.02 -8.45 -8.51
N ILE A 228 46.17 -9.23 -9.19
CA ILE A 228 44.70 -9.08 -9.07
C ILE A 228 44.23 -9.43 -7.65
N ILE A 229 44.77 -10.46 -7.03
CA ILE A 229 44.43 -10.83 -5.64
C ILE A 229 44.80 -9.70 -4.67
N ILE A 230 45.99 -9.11 -4.82
CA ILE A 230 46.43 -7.98 -4.00
C ILE A 230 45.48 -6.77 -4.25
N ALA A 231 45.18 -6.46 -5.51
CA ALA A 231 44.25 -5.40 -5.85
C ALA A 231 42.86 -5.63 -5.24
N LEU A 232 42.34 -6.85 -5.27
CA LEU A 232 41.07 -7.20 -4.64
C LEU A 232 41.10 -7.02 -3.12
N GLN A 233 42.20 -7.33 -2.47
CA GLN A 233 42.36 -7.10 -1.03
C GLN A 233 42.38 -5.60 -0.70
N ASP A 234 43.12 -4.81 -1.50
CA ASP A 234 43.14 -3.35 -1.33
C ASP A 234 41.79 -2.71 -1.54
N LEU A 235 41.05 -3.12 -2.61
CA LEU A 235 39.66 -2.66 -2.86
C LEU A 235 38.71 -3.02 -1.70
N ALA A 236 38.85 -4.25 -1.17
CA ALA A 236 38.03 -4.68 -0.03
C ALA A 236 38.37 -3.89 1.23
N ARG A 237 39.65 -3.58 1.47
CA ARG A 237 40.09 -2.75 2.59
C ARG A 237 39.52 -1.32 2.47
N GLU A 238 39.68 -0.66 1.32
CA GLU A 238 39.19 0.69 1.08
C GLU A 238 37.65 0.77 1.25
N ARG A 239 36.96 -0.26 0.73
CA ARG A 239 35.51 -0.38 0.93
C ARG A 239 35.15 -0.51 2.41
N GLY A 240 35.92 -1.30 3.18
CA GLY A 240 35.74 -1.43 4.62
C GLY A 240 35.92 -0.09 5.36
N GLU A 241 36.95 0.69 4.98
CA GLU A 241 37.22 2.01 5.53
C GLU A 241 36.08 2.99 5.25
N CYS A 242 35.52 2.98 4.03
CA CYS A 242 34.35 3.81 3.69
C CYS A 242 33.14 3.44 4.55
N VAL A 243 32.86 2.14 4.73
CA VAL A 243 31.76 1.67 5.60
C VAL A 243 31.96 2.12 7.05
N GLU A 244 33.19 2.02 7.56
CA GLU A 244 33.47 2.43 8.93
C GLU A 244 33.31 3.93 9.13
N ARG A 245 33.72 4.75 8.15
CA ARG A 245 33.49 6.21 8.17
C ARG A 245 32.00 6.54 8.18
N ILE A 246 31.17 5.80 7.41
CA ILE A 246 29.71 5.97 7.46
C ILE A 246 29.17 5.62 8.85
N ARG A 247 29.69 4.56 9.51
CA ARG A 247 29.29 4.19 10.86
C ARG A 247 29.65 5.26 11.90
N GLN A 248 30.81 5.86 11.78
CA GLN A 248 31.23 6.98 12.65
C GLN A 248 30.32 8.20 12.52
N LEU A 249 29.72 8.41 11.34
CA LEU A 249 28.76 9.49 11.10
C LEU A 249 27.32 9.12 11.50
N SER A 250 27.09 7.92 12.06
CA SER A 250 25.72 7.48 12.45
C SER A 250 25.08 8.32 13.55
N ASP A 251 25.89 8.98 14.39
CA ASP A 251 25.40 9.87 15.45
C ASP A 251 24.71 11.12 14.90
N SER A 252 25.04 11.51 13.66
CA SER A 252 24.37 12.62 12.97
C SER A 252 22.98 12.29 12.45
N ARG A 253 22.53 11.01 12.54
CA ARG A 253 21.24 10.55 12.03
C ARG A 253 20.08 11.38 12.53
N GLU A 254 20.01 11.62 13.83
CA GLU A 254 18.91 12.35 14.45
C GLU A 254 18.81 13.78 13.95
N SER A 255 19.95 14.44 13.77
CA SER A 255 20.02 15.78 13.20
C SER A 255 19.62 15.80 11.72
N ILE A 256 20.03 14.79 10.95
CA ILE A 256 19.65 14.63 9.53
C ILE A 256 18.13 14.35 9.42
N GLU A 257 17.56 13.50 10.27
CA GLU A 257 16.12 13.23 10.31
C GLU A 257 15.32 14.49 10.65
N THR A 258 15.81 15.31 11.59
CA THR A 258 15.19 16.58 11.99
C THR A 258 15.28 17.60 10.86
N LEU A 259 16.43 17.75 10.22
CA LEU A 259 16.61 18.67 9.10
C LEU A 259 15.77 18.24 7.89
N HIS A 260 15.68 16.93 7.62
CA HIS A 260 14.81 16.41 6.55
C HIS A 260 13.37 16.87 6.74
N ASP A 261 12.83 16.71 7.95
CA ASP A 261 11.44 17.11 8.23
C ASP A 261 11.28 18.64 8.22
N ALA A 262 12.28 19.40 8.64
CA ALA A 262 12.28 20.86 8.54
C ALA A 262 12.23 21.33 7.07
N VAL A 263 13.04 20.73 6.20
CA VAL A 263 13.03 21.03 4.75
C VAL A 263 11.71 20.58 4.11
N LEU A 264 11.14 19.48 4.55
CA LEU A 264 9.83 18.99 4.09
C LEU A 264 8.71 19.99 4.47
N MET A 265 8.72 20.51 5.69
CA MET A 265 7.77 21.54 6.12
C MET A 265 7.90 22.81 5.29
N GLU A 266 9.13 23.26 5.02
CA GLU A 266 9.39 24.42 4.18
C GLU A 266 8.92 24.20 2.74
N ARG A 267 9.18 23.01 2.18
CA ARG A 267 8.70 22.64 0.86
C ARG A 267 7.16 22.72 0.76
N GLU A 268 6.44 22.16 1.74
CA GLU A 268 4.97 22.24 1.80
C GLU A 268 4.50 23.71 1.89
N ARG A 269 5.23 24.56 2.63
CA ARG A 269 4.92 25.98 2.72
C ARG A 269 5.10 26.70 1.38
N VAL A 270 6.22 26.47 0.70
CA VAL A 270 6.52 27.07 -0.61
C VAL A 270 5.55 26.58 -1.68
N GLU A 271 5.18 25.28 -1.65
CA GLU A 271 4.15 24.71 -2.54
C GLU A 271 2.79 25.39 -2.33
N ALA A 272 2.40 25.58 -1.07
CA ALA A 272 1.16 26.28 -0.72
C ALA A 272 1.17 27.75 -1.19
N VAL A 273 2.32 28.43 -1.09
CA VAL A 273 2.50 29.80 -1.63
C VAL A 273 2.32 29.82 -3.14
N GLY A 274 2.75 28.79 -3.86
CA GLY A 274 2.54 28.68 -5.31
C GLY A 274 1.07 28.55 -5.74
N LYS A 275 0.18 28.16 -4.82
CA LYS A 275 -1.29 28.07 -5.05
C LYS A 275 -2.01 29.40 -4.85
N LEU A 276 -1.33 30.40 -4.28
CA LEU A 276 -1.88 31.73 -4.05
C LEU A 276 -1.90 32.54 -5.35
N LEU A 277 -2.73 33.56 -5.35
CA LEU A 277 -2.68 34.64 -6.34
C LEU A 277 -2.06 35.87 -5.70
N ALA A 278 -1.17 36.52 -6.38
CA ALA A 278 -0.50 37.72 -5.85
C ALA A 278 -0.45 38.85 -6.87
N THR A 279 -0.52 40.09 -6.34
CA THR A 279 -0.16 41.32 -6.99
C THR A 279 1.15 41.81 -6.39
N ARG A 280 1.62 43.00 -6.81
CA ARG A 280 2.82 43.65 -6.19
C ARG A 280 2.75 43.80 -4.67
N SER A 281 1.56 44.04 -4.10
CA SER A 281 1.40 44.45 -2.69
C SER A 281 0.45 43.57 -1.90
N VAL A 282 -0.42 42.81 -2.56
CA VAL A 282 -1.49 42.03 -1.93
C VAL A 282 -1.45 40.59 -2.45
N PHE A 283 -1.77 39.65 -1.59
CA PHE A 283 -2.02 38.26 -1.99
C PHE A 283 -3.46 37.85 -1.68
N ILE A 284 -3.95 36.90 -2.44
CA ILE A 284 -5.27 36.28 -2.30
C ILE A 284 -5.04 34.80 -2.01
N LEU A 285 -5.60 34.33 -0.90
CA LEU A 285 -5.65 32.94 -0.52
C LEU A 285 -7.09 32.47 -0.57
N LYS A 286 -7.38 31.44 -1.32
CA LYS A 286 -8.67 30.74 -1.31
C LYS A 286 -8.50 29.34 -0.75
N GLY A 287 -9.53 28.88 -0.04
CA GLY A 287 -9.48 27.56 0.56
C GLY A 287 -10.77 27.16 1.18
N TRP A 288 -10.73 26.00 1.83
CA TRP A 288 -11.85 25.39 2.53
C TRP A 288 -11.53 25.26 4.00
N LEU A 289 -12.54 25.45 4.85
CA LEU A 289 -12.43 25.21 6.28
C LEU A 289 -13.74 24.62 6.84
N PRO A 290 -13.67 23.88 7.97
CA PRO A 290 -14.85 23.42 8.66
C PRO A 290 -15.73 24.59 9.12
N ALA A 291 -17.06 24.48 8.94
CA ALA A 291 -17.99 25.56 9.30
C ALA A 291 -17.97 25.89 10.81
N GLU A 292 -17.65 24.90 11.65
CA GLU A 292 -17.60 25.06 13.11
C GLU A 292 -16.49 26.03 13.58
N VAL A 293 -15.40 26.14 12.81
CA VAL A 293 -14.19 26.89 13.17
C VAL A 293 -14.13 28.24 12.44
N SER A 294 -15.08 28.47 11.52
CA SER A 294 -15.04 29.60 10.58
C SER A 294 -15.01 30.96 11.27
N ASP A 295 -15.90 31.18 12.25
CA ASP A 295 -16.02 32.49 12.90
C ASP A 295 -14.84 32.80 13.84
N GLU A 296 -14.33 31.78 14.54
CA GLU A 296 -13.18 31.91 15.44
C GLU A 296 -11.90 32.19 14.66
N LEU A 297 -11.68 31.47 13.55
CA LEU A 297 -10.52 31.71 12.69
C LEU A 297 -10.57 33.09 12.05
N LYS A 298 -11.73 33.53 11.57
CA LYS A 298 -11.90 34.87 11.00
C LYS A 298 -11.52 35.95 11.99
N LYS A 299 -12.08 35.90 13.20
CA LYS A 299 -11.82 36.86 14.25
C LYS A 299 -10.32 36.87 14.61
N TRP A 300 -9.72 35.71 14.78
CA TRP A 300 -8.32 35.59 15.11
C TRP A 300 -7.40 36.16 14.01
N LEU A 301 -7.71 35.92 12.72
CA LEU A 301 -6.95 36.45 11.60
C LEU A 301 -7.04 37.98 11.51
N GLU A 302 -8.22 38.55 11.68
CA GLU A 302 -8.45 40.00 11.61
C GLU A 302 -7.83 40.75 12.81
N GLU A 303 -7.69 40.10 13.98
CA GLU A 303 -7.03 40.66 15.16
C GLU A 303 -5.51 40.62 15.07
N ASN A 304 -4.91 39.64 14.41
CA ASN A 304 -3.45 39.42 14.42
C ASN A 304 -2.75 39.83 13.12
N PHE A 305 -3.50 40.03 12.02
CA PHE A 305 -2.94 40.37 10.70
C PHE A 305 -3.75 41.48 10.02
N VAL A 306 -3.04 42.26 9.21
CA VAL A 306 -3.72 43.24 8.34
C VAL A 306 -4.27 42.51 7.11
N CYS A 307 -5.42 41.89 7.27
CA CYS A 307 -6.09 41.14 6.21
C CYS A 307 -7.61 41.34 6.27
N SER A 308 -8.27 41.08 5.15
CA SER A 308 -9.72 40.97 5.06
C SER A 308 -10.09 39.52 4.83
N VAL A 309 -10.98 38.97 5.66
CA VAL A 309 -11.39 37.57 5.60
C VAL A 309 -12.87 37.52 5.22
N GLN A 310 -13.15 36.92 4.08
CA GLN A 310 -14.50 36.64 3.62
C GLN A 310 -14.77 35.14 3.73
N ILE A 311 -15.88 34.81 4.39
CA ILE A 311 -16.35 33.42 4.51
C ILE A 311 -17.68 33.33 3.80
N THR A 312 -17.82 32.37 2.90
CA THR A 312 -19.03 32.11 2.11
C THR A 312 -19.44 30.65 2.22
N GLU A 313 -20.72 30.39 2.23
CA GLU A 313 -21.24 29.02 2.07
C GLU A 313 -20.98 28.52 0.64
N PRO A 314 -20.70 27.22 0.43
CA PRO A 314 -20.50 26.67 -0.90
C PRO A 314 -21.79 26.76 -1.74
N GLU A 315 -21.63 26.90 -3.04
CA GLU A 315 -22.75 26.84 -3.97
C GLU A 315 -23.38 25.44 -3.99
N PRO A 316 -24.71 25.33 -4.29
CA PRO A 316 -25.39 24.03 -4.26
C PRO A 316 -24.76 22.95 -5.17
N ASP A 317 -24.06 23.37 -6.24
CA ASP A 317 -23.43 22.46 -7.21
C ASP A 317 -21.90 22.37 -7.06
N GLU A 318 -21.33 23.07 -6.11
CA GLU A 318 -19.89 23.08 -5.86
C GLU A 318 -19.43 21.80 -5.13
N GLU A 319 -18.39 21.16 -5.64
CA GLU A 319 -17.76 20.03 -4.98
C GLU A 319 -16.85 20.52 -3.85
N THR A 320 -17.22 20.17 -2.62
CA THR A 320 -16.46 20.57 -1.44
C THR A 320 -15.67 19.40 -0.88
N PRO A 321 -14.46 19.62 -0.34
CA PRO A 321 -13.74 18.58 0.36
C PRO A 321 -14.51 18.09 1.59
N VAL A 322 -14.38 16.81 1.91
CA VAL A 322 -15.16 16.13 2.94
C VAL A 322 -14.29 15.83 4.15
N LEU A 323 -14.73 16.31 5.30
CA LEU A 323 -14.19 15.94 6.61
C LEU A 323 -15.24 15.10 7.35
N LEU A 324 -14.96 13.80 7.49
CA LEU A 324 -15.81 12.90 8.27
C LEU A 324 -15.43 13.00 9.75
N ARG A 325 -16.40 13.44 10.58
CA ARG A 325 -16.23 13.49 12.03
C ARG A 325 -17.09 12.41 12.68
N ASN A 326 -16.44 11.40 13.18
CA ASN A 326 -17.06 10.23 13.74
C ASN A 326 -16.72 10.03 15.23
N GLY A 327 -17.59 9.36 15.96
CA GLY A 327 -17.27 8.90 17.31
C GLY A 327 -16.13 7.87 17.28
N PRO A 328 -15.47 7.63 18.43
CA PRO A 328 -14.23 6.83 18.52
C PRO A 328 -14.37 5.37 18.05
N ILE A 329 -15.59 4.84 17.99
CA ILE A 329 -15.90 3.50 17.46
C ILE A 329 -16.06 3.56 15.94
N ALA A 330 -16.92 4.45 15.44
CA ALA A 330 -17.19 4.57 14.00
C ALA A 330 -15.97 5.07 13.23
N GLU A 331 -15.09 5.85 13.84
CA GLU A 331 -13.83 6.29 13.24
C GLU A 331 -12.89 5.13 12.88
N SER A 332 -13.00 3.99 13.58
CA SER A 332 -12.14 2.83 13.34
C SER A 332 -12.35 2.18 11.96
N ILE A 333 -13.51 2.36 11.34
CA ILE A 333 -13.83 1.81 10.01
C ILE A 333 -13.29 2.68 8.86
N LYS A 334 -12.80 3.90 9.15
CA LYS A 334 -12.33 4.83 8.14
C LYS A 334 -11.35 4.21 7.14
N PRO A 335 -10.35 3.39 7.53
CA PRO A 335 -9.47 2.74 6.56
C PRO A 335 -10.21 1.89 5.52
N VAL A 336 -11.33 1.25 5.90
CA VAL A 336 -12.14 0.43 5.00
C VAL A 336 -12.94 1.32 4.03
N ILE A 337 -13.49 2.44 4.51
CA ILE A 337 -14.21 3.40 3.66
C ILE A 337 -13.26 4.07 2.68
N ASP A 338 -12.10 4.50 3.15
CA ASP A 338 -11.07 5.17 2.33
C ASP A 338 -10.56 4.26 1.19
N MET A 339 -10.57 2.92 1.38
CA MET A 339 -10.23 1.95 0.32
C MET A 339 -11.28 1.89 -0.81
N TYR A 340 -12.53 2.19 -0.52
CA TYR A 340 -13.60 2.23 -1.53
C TYR A 340 -13.67 3.59 -2.21
N GLY A 341 -13.66 4.65 -1.42
CA GLY A 341 -13.78 6.04 -1.85
C GLY A 341 -14.49 6.89 -0.81
N VAL A 342 -14.19 8.18 -0.81
CA VAL A 342 -14.81 9.13 0.10
C VAL A 342 -16.23 9.45 -0.38
N PRO A 343 -17.24 9.44 0.50
CA PRO A 343 -18.57 9.92 0.15
C PRO A 343 -18.52 11.39 -0.30
N SER A 344 -19.38 11.78 -1.23
CA SER A 344 -19.48 13.18 -1.62
C SER A 344 -20.02 14.03 -0.47
N SER A 345 -19.81 15.34 -0.51
CA SER A 345 -20.27 16.26 0.55
C SER A 345 -21.81 16.26 0.73
N ARG A 346 -22.53 15.74 -0.26
CA ARG A 346 -24.00 15.65 -0.28
C ARG A 346 -24.54 14.33 0.23
N GLU A 347 -23.66 13.35 0.47
CA GLU A 347 -24.01 12.03 0.94
C GLU A 347 -23.93 11.94 2.47
N ILE A 348 -24.67 11.01 3.02
CA ILE A 348 -24.64 10.72 4.45
C ILE A 348 -23.43 9.82 4.73
N ASP A 349 -22.74 10.10 5.83
CA ASP A 349 -21.61 9.32 6.28
C ASP A 349 -22.03 7.87 6.62
N PRO A 350 -21.51 6.87 5.91
CA PRO A 350 -21.84 5.47 6.14
C PRO A 350 -21.06 4.85 7.32
N SER A 351 -20.16 5.57 7.97
CA SER A 351 -19.19 5.01 8.92
C SER A 351 -19.81 4.20 10.04
N ALA A 352 -20.88 4.70 10.66
CA ALA A 352 -21.49 4.03 11.80
C ALA A 352 -22.18 2.72 11.42
N THR A 353 -22.94 2.72 10.32
CA THR A 353 -23.62 1.52 9.81
C THR A 353 -22.65 0.51 9.26
N THR A 354 -21.63 0.97 8.53
CA THR A 354 -20.56 0.11 8.00
C THR A 354 -19.77 -0.54 9.14
N MET A 355 -19.43 0.19 10.21
CA MET A 355 -18.72 -0.36 11.36
C MET A 355 -19.50 -1.49 12.00
N PHE A 356 -20.81 -1.31 12.21
CA PHE A 356 -21.67 -2.33 12.80
C PHE A 356 -21.72 -3.60 11.94
N PHE A 357 -22.08 -3.48 10.66
CA PHE A 357 -22.23 -4.66 9.79
C PHE A 357 -20.89 -5.31 9.44
N PHE A 358 -19.84 -4.52 9.27
CA PHE A 358 -18.50 -5.06 8.99
C PHE A 358 -18.03 -5.95 10.13
N THR A 359 -18.06 -5.45 11.37
CA THR A 359 -17.59 -6.23 12.53
C THR A 359 -18.51 -7.42 12.79
N MET A 360 -19.83 -7.27 12.61
CA MET A 360 -20.79 -8.36 12.75
C MET A 360 -20.51 -9.49 11.75
N PHE A 361 -20.33 -9.19 10.47
CA PHE A 361 -20.06 -10.19 9.43
C PHE A 361 -18.68 -10.80 9.59
N PHE A 362 -17.66 -10.00 9.91
CA PHE A 362 -16.34 -10.50 10.23
C PHE A 362 -16.39 -11.54 11.35
N GLY A 363 -17.09 -11.20 12.44
CA GLY A 363 -17.27 -12.10 13.57
C GLY A 363 -17.99 -13.39 13.20
N MET A 364 -19.04 -13.32 12.36
CA MET A 364 -19.77 -14.50 11.87
C MET A 364 -18.91 -15.39 10.95
N ILE A 365 -18.06 -14.81 10.11
CA ILE A 365 -17.16 -15.55 9.22
C ILE A 365 -16.13 -16.33 10.01
N VAL A 366 -15.48 -15.70 10.98
CA VAL A 366 -14.44 -16.34 11.79
C VAL A 366 -15.05 -17.29 12.81
N ALA A 367 -16.12 -16.88 13.49
CA ALA A 367 -17.01 -17.67 14.38
C ALA A 367 -16.30 -18.58 15.39
N ASP A 368 -15.12 -18.19 15.89
CA ASP A 368 -14.34 -18.93 16.88
C ASP A 368 -13.93 -18.01 18.03
N ALA A 369 -14.40 -18.33 19.25
CA ALA A 369 -14.16 -17.50 20.43
C ALA A 369 -12.69 -17.45 20.84
N GLY A 370 -11.93 -18.52 20.62
CA GLY A 370 -10.50 -18.55 20.89
C GLY A 370 -9.71 -17.65 19.96
N TYR A 371 -9.97 -17.73 18.68
CA TYR A 371 -9.36 -16.83 17.67
C TYR A 371 -9.78 -15.37 17.89
N GLY A 372 -11.07 -15.15 18.21
CA GLY A 372 -11.57 -13.82 18.52
C GLY A 372 -10.88 -13.19 19.75
N LEU A 373 -10.64 -13.99 20.79
CA LEU A 373 -9.94 -13.51 21.98
C LEU A 373 -8.49 -13.11 21.68
N ILE A 374 -7.77 -13.93 20.91
CA ILE A 374 -6.41 -13.61 20.47
C ILE A 374 -6.40 -12.28 19.69
N LEU A 375 -7.35 -12.12 18.77
CA LEU A 375 -7.47 -10.93 17.93
C LEU A 375 -7.80 -9.69 18.76
N ALA A 376 -8.76 -9.79 19.69
CA ALA A 376 -9.14 -8.69 20.58
C ALA A 376 -7.99 -8.29 21.52
N LEU A 377 -7.27 -9.27 22.09
CA LEU A 377 -6.11 -8.99 22.92
C LEU A 377 -4.99 -8.33 22.10
N ALA A 378 -4.67 -8.84 20.91
CA ALA A 378 -3.65 -8.25 20.05
C ALA A 378 -3.97 -6.80 19.69
N GLY A 379 -5.19 -6.52 19.22
CA GLY A 379 -5.64 -5.17 18.89
C GLY A 379 -5.70 -4.23 20.09
N GLY A 380 -6.28 -4.70 21.20
CA GLY A 380 -6.43 -3.91 22.44
C GLY A 380 -5.08 -3.58 23.09
N LEU A 381 -4.17 -4.56 23.20
CA LEU A 381 -2.82 -4.34 23.73
C LEU A 381 -2.01 -3.42 22.81
N ALA A 382 -2.13 -3.58 21.49
CA ALA A 382 -1.47 -2.70 20.55
C ALA A 382 -1.87 -1.23 20.76
N VAL A 383 -3.17 -0.96 20.89
CA VAL A 383 -3.68 0.41 21.12
C VAL A 383 -3.29 0.98 22.48
N LYS A 384 -3.19 0.12 23.53
CA LYS A 384 -2.91 0.55 24.90
C LYS A 384 -1.43 0.72 25.19
N LEU A 385 -0.59 -0.21 24.70
CA LEU A 385 0.84 -0.27 25.04
C LEU A 385 1.72 0.54 24.08
N PHE A 386 1.30 0.68 22.82
CA PHE A 386 2.11 1.37 21.81
C PHE A 386 1.51 2.74 21.46
N ARG A 387 2.37 3.72 21.28
CA ARG A 387 1.99 5.01 20.71
C ARG A 387 1.92 4.85 19.21
N LEU A 388 0.76 4.52 18.67
CA LEU A 388 0.55 4.25 17.26
C LEU A 388 0.25 5.54 16.49
N GLU A 389 0.68 5.61 15.25
CA GLU A 389 0.22 6.63 14.31
C GLU A 389 -1.29 6.51 14.08
N GLU A 390 -1.99 7.61 13.82
CA GLU A 390 -3.47 7.64 13.77
C GLU A 390 -4.07 6.58 12.85
N GLY A 391 -3.54 6.39 11.65
CA GLY A 391 -4.02 5.37 10.70
C GLY A 391 -3.91 3.96 11.26
N THR A 392 -2.74 3.62 11.80
CA THR A 392 -2.49 2.32 12.44
C THR A 392 -3.34 2.14 13.70
N ARG A 393 -3.52 3.20 14.49
CA ARG A 393 -4.37 3.17 15.68
C ARG A 393 -5.83 2.89 15.35
N ARG A 394 -6.38 3.52 14.29
CA ARG A 394 -7.73 3.25 13.79
C ARG A 394 -7.88 1.80 13.34
N PHE A 395 -6.92 1.30 12.56
CA PHE A 395 -6.91 -0.09 12.12
C PHE A 395 -6.82 -1.07 13.29
N MET A 396 -5.95 -0.85 14.29
CA MET A 396 -5.86 -1.71 15.48
C MET A 396 -7.13 -1.67 16.35
N LYS A 397 -7.83 -0.54 16.41
CA LYS A 397 -9.16 -0.47 17.03
C LYS A 397 -10.19 -1.31 16.25
N LEU A 398 -10.17 -1.26 14.90
CA LEU A 398 -11.03 -2.12 14.09
C LEU A 398 -10.78 -3.60 14.36
N VAL A 399 -9.50 -4.01 14.41
CA VAL A 399 -9.09 -5.37 14.79
C VAL A 399 -9.62 -5.75 16.17
N PHE A 400 -9.53 -4.86 17.14
CA PHE A 400 -10.07 -5.07 18.50
C PHE A 400 -11.59 -5.32 18.49
N PHE A 401 -12.37 -4.45 17.84
CA PHE A 401 -13.82 -4.60 17.77
C PHE A 401 -14.24 -5.84 16.96
N SER A 402 -13.54 -6.12 15.85
CA SER A 402 -13.76 -7.36 15.09
C SER A 402 -13.45 -8.61 15.92
N GLY A 403 -12.41 -8.56 16.76
CA GLY A 403 -12.11 -9.63 17.72
C GLY A 403 -13.23 -9.83 18.75
N LEU A 404 -13.79 -8.75 19.31
CA LEU A 404 -14.91 -8.84 20.25
C LEU A 404 -16.16 -9.47 19.63
N THR A 405 -16.51 -9.06 18.40
CA THR A 405 -17.66 -9.65 17.69
C THR A 405 -17.40 -11.11 17.31
N THR A 406 -16.15 -11.47 17.00
CA THR A 406 -15.75 -12.87 16.79
C THR A 406 -15.91 -13.71 18.06
N VAL A 407 -15.54 -13.18 19.23
CA VAL A 407 -15.81 -13.86 20.51
C VAL A 407 -17.31 -14.07 20.70
N PHE A 408 -18.10 -13.02 20.47
CA PHE A 408 -19.55 -13.09 20.60
C PHE A 408 -20.15 -14.20 19.74
N TRP A 409 -19.85 -14.22 18.43
CA TRP A 409 -20.36 -15.25 17.51
C TRP A 409 -19.78 -16.62 17.80
N GLY A 410 -18.50 -16.71 18.18
CA GLY A 410 -17.87 -17.97 18.60
C GLY A 410 -18.55 -18.61 19.80
N VAL A 411 -18.97 -17.81 20.78
CA VAL A 411 -19.74 -18.29 21.94
C VAL A 411 -21.16 -18.67 21.53
N MET A 412 -21.81 -17.91 20.64
CA MET A 412 -23.15 -18.22 20.13
C MET A 412 -23.18 -19.56 19.38
N PHE A 413 -22.18 -19.83 18.56
CA PHE A 413 -22.09 -21.03 17.72
C PHE A 413 -21.27 -22.19 18.35
N GLY A 414 -20.66 -21.97 19.53
CA GLY A 414 -19.86 -22.99 20.22
C GLY A 414 -18.52 -23.28 19.54
N GLY A 415 -17.95 -22.30 18.81
CA GLY A 415 -16.62 -22.39 18.20
C GLY A 415 -15.52 -22.06 19.19
N TYR A 416 -14.75 -23.06 19.62
CA TYR A 416 -13.64 -22.92 20.56
C TYR A 416 -12.43 -23.69 20.02
N PHE A 417 -11.63 -23.11 19.13
CA PHE A 417 -10.50 -23.76 18.46
C PHE A 417 -10.87 -25.06 17.73
N GLY A 418 -12.14 -25.25 17.31
CA GLY A 418 -12.61 -26.49 16.72
C GLY A 418 -12.61 -27.70 17.66
N ILE A 419 -12.63 -27.48 18.99
CA ILE A 419 -12.70 -28.55 19.99
C ILE A 419 -14.17 -29.00 20.13
N GLU A 420 -14.49 -30.15 19.57
CA GLU A 420 -15.86 -30.70 19.52
C GLU A 420 -16.48 -30.86 20.92
N ALA A 421 -15.69 -31.24 21.93
CA ALA A 421 -16.18 -31.41 23.31
C ALA A 421 -16.71 -30.09 23.91
N LEU A 422 -16.27 -28.93 23.42
CA LEU A 422 -16.72 -27.62 23.87
C LEU A 422 -17.92 -27.08 23.08
N SER A 423 -18.23 -27.62 21.91
CA SER A 423 -19.36 -27.18 21.08
C SER A 423 -20.72 -27.30 21.79
N LYS A 424 -20.85 -28.22 22.76
CA LYS A 424 -22.04 -28.35 23.62
C LYS A 424 -22.36 -27.12 24.47
N TYR A 425 -21.40 -26.18 24.61
CA TYR A 425 -21.60 -24.90 25.32
C TYR A 425 -22.04 -23.78 24.38
N ALA A 426 -22.48 -24.11 23.16
CA ALA A 426 -23.09 -23.13 22.27
C ALA A 426 -24.33 -22.50 22.94
N LEU A 427 -24.40 -21.16 22.99
CA LEU A 427 -25.56 -20.48 23.57
C LEU A 427 -26.76 -20.44 22.64
N TRP A 428 -26.57 -20.58 21.34
CA TRP A 428 -27.67 -20.57 20.37
C TRP A 428 -27.84 -21.93 19.71
N PHE A 429 -26.99 -22.32 18.79
CA PHE A 429 -26.90 -23.63 18.18
C PHE A 429 -25.50 -23.91 17.66
N SER A 430 -25.10 -25.17 17.63
CA SER A 430 -23.82 -25.55 17.03
C SER A 430 -24.01 -25.83 15.55
N PRO A 431 -23.20 -25.23 14.64
CA PRO A 431 -23.24 -25.56 13.22
C PRO A 431 -22.96 -27.03 12.88
N SER A 432 -22.42 -27.79 13.84
CA SER A 432 -22.13 -29.24 13.70
C SER A 432 -23.35 -30.15 13.96
N GLU A 433 -24.49 -29.60 14.43
CA GLU A 433 -25.71 -30.36 14.69
C GLU A 433 -26.47 -30.63 13.38
N GLU A 434 -27.24 -31.74 13.33
CA GLU A 434 -28.09 -32.04 12.19
C GLU A 434 -29.13 -30.93 11.94
N GLY A 435 -29.24 -30.45 10.73
CA GLY A 435 -30.15 -29.35 10.35
C GLY A 435 -29.69 -27.96 10.78
N ALA A 436 -28.57 -27.81 11.49
CA ALA A 436 -28.06 -26.50 11.90
C ALA A 436 -27.53 -25.67 10.71
N THR A 437 -27.00 -26.31 9.68
CA THR A 437 -26.56 -25.68 8.46
C THR A 437 -27.68 -24.91 7.74
N GLU A 438 -28.88 -25.52 7.68
CA GLU A 438 -30.04 -24.85 7.08
C GLU A 438 -30.50 -23.64 7.90
N LYS A 439 -30.49 -23.76 9.22
CA LYS A 439 -30.78 -22.63 10.13
C LYS A 439 -29.77 -21.50 9.95
N LEU A 440 -28.47 -21.83 9.90
CA LEU A 440 -27.40 -20.84 9.69
C LEU A 440 -27.57 -20.14 8.35
N MET A 441 -27.91 -20.90 7.30
CA MET A 441 -28.20 -20.36 5.97
C MET A 441 -29.34 -19.33 6.03
N ALA A 442 -30.47 -19.70 6.69
CA ALA A 442 -31.63 -18.81 6.81
C ALA A 442 -31.26 -17.50 7.56
N TYR A 443 -30.47 -17.57 8.63
CA TYR A 443 -30.01 -16.38 9.35
C TYR A 443 -29.04 -15.53 8.53
N CYS A 444 -28.12 -16.14 7.78
CA CYS A 444 -27.23 -15.38 6.89
C CYS A 444 -28.02 -14.62 5.82
N LEU A 445 -29.03 -15.24 5.21
CA LEU A 445 -29.91 -14.57 4.25
C LEU A 445 -30.73 -13.46 4.93
N LEU A 446 -31.27 -13.69 6.13
CA LEU A 446 -31.99 -12.67 6.90
C LEU A 446 -31.12 -11.45 7.19
N PHE A 447 -29.89 -11.64 7.68
CA PHE A 447 -28.96 -10.55 7.92
C PHE A 447 -28.57 -9.85 6.62
N GLY A 448 -28.49 -10.58 5.49
CA GLY A 448 -28.29 -10.00 4.17
C GLY A 448 -29.44 -9.06 3.78
N VAL A 449 -30.68 -9.48 3.95
CA VAL A 449 -31.87 -8.66 3.68
C VAL A 449 -31.88 -7.41 4.56
N ILE A 450 -31.58 -7.55 5.86
CA ILE A 450 -31.52 -6.39 6.79
C ILE A 450 -30.44 -5.40 6.32
N HIS A 451 -29.25 -5.91 5.93
CA HIS A 451 -28.15 -5.07 5.45
C HIS A 451 -28.52 -4.32 4.16
N LEU A 452 -29.09 -5.01 3.18
CA LEU A 452 -29.55 -4.40 1.93
C LEU A 452 -30.63 -3.34 2.18
N TYR A 453 -31.58 -3.62 3.07
CA TYR A 453 -32.62 -2.64 3.42
C TYR A 453 -32.05 -1.42 4.14
N THR A 454 -31.00 -1.60 4.95
CA THR A 454 -30.27 -0.48 5.52
C THR A 454 -29.62 0.37 4.41
N GLY A 455 -29.09 -0.26 3.35
CA GLY A 455 -28.57 0.44 2.17
C GLY A 455 -29.66 1.27 1.45
N TYR A 456 -30.83 0.69 1.24
CA TYR A 456 -31.98 1.42 0.66
C TYR A 456 -32.48 2.54 1.59
N ALA A 457 -32.46 2.33 2.91
CA ALA A 457 -32.79 3.38 3.86
C ALA A 457 -31.80 4.55 3.79
N MET A 458 -30.49 4.27 3.68
CA MET A 458 -29.49 5.32 3.47
C MET A 458 -29.70 6.08 2.15
N LYS A 459 -30.08 5.37 1.07
CA LYS A 459 -30.45 5.99 -0.20
C LYS A 459 -31.67 6.94 -0.04
N ALA A 460 -32.71 6.47 0.66
CA ALA A 460 -33.88 7.30 0.93
C ALA A 460 -33.49 8.57 1.70
N LEU A 461 -32.68 8.44 2.75
CA LEU A 461 -32.19 9.56 3.54
C LEU A 461 -31.39 10.56 2.71
N ASN A 462 -30.50 10.07 1.79
CA ASN A 462 -29.77 10.94 0.87
C ASN A 462 -30.72 11.75 -0.03
N LEU A 463 -31.73 11.11 -0.61
CA LEU A 463 -32.71 11.77 -1.47
C LEU A 463 -33.59 12.78 -0.69
N VAL A 464 -34.01 12.44 0.53
CA VAL A 464 -34.73 13.35 1.42
C VAL A 464 -33.88 14.57 1.77
N ARG A 465 -32.59 14.39 2.08
CA ARG A 465 -31.65 15.48 2.36
C ARG A 465 -31.47 16.41 1.16
N ARG A 466 -31.48 15.84 -0.05
CA ARG A 466 -31.48 16.59 -1.32
C ARG A 466 -32.85 17.21 -1.67
N LYS A 467 -33.86 17.09 -0.78
CA LYS A 467 -35.27 17.55 -0.98
C LYS A 467 -35.97 16.88 -2.16
N GLN A 468 -35.49 15.72 -2.60
CA GLN A 468 -36.07 14.93 -3.71
C GLN A 468 -37.04 13.87 -3.16
N TYR A 469 -38.12 14.30 -2.52
CA TYR A 469 -39.07 13.41 -1.85
C TYR A 469 -39.78 12.43 -2.79
N LEU A 470 -40.14 12.87 -4.00
CA LEU A 470 -40.76 12.00 -5.01
C LEU A 470 -39.84 10.90 -5.47
N ASP A 471 -38.56 11.22 -5.63
CA ASP A 471 -37.53 10.24 -6.02
C ASP A 471 -37.29 9.22 -4.89
N ALA A 472 -37.33 9.64 -3.63
CA ALA A 472 -37.22 8.74 -2.48
C ALA A 472 -38.38 7.71 -2.45
N VAL A 473 -39.60 8.12 -2.78
CA VAL A 473 -40.74 7.20 -2.84
C VAL A 473 -40.63 6.26 -4.05
N ILE A 474 -40.36 6.78 -5.22
CA ILE A 474 -40.43 6.03 -6.48
C ILE A 474 -39.20 5.11 -6.66
N ASP A 475 -38.00 5.59 -6.31
CA ASP A 475 -36.74 4.87 -6.56
C ASP A 475 -36.26 4.05 -5.36
N VAL A 476 -36.92 4.20 -4.19
CA VAL A 476 -36.59 3.42 -3.00
C VAL A 476 -37.81 2.68 -2.45
N LEU A 477 -38.89 3.36 -2.10
CA LEU A 477 -40.01 2.73 -1.41
C LEU A 477 -40.72 1.67 -2.30
N PHE A 478 -40.96 1.96 -3.59
CA PHE A 478 -41.63 1.01 -4.47
C PHE A 478 -40.79 -0.25 -4.75
N PRO A 479 -39.48 -0.18 -5.07
CA PRO A 479 -38.63 -1.35 -5.11
C PRO A 479 -38.59 -2.12 -3.79
N VAL A 480 -38.49 -1.46 -2.64
CA VAL A 480 -38.50 -2.12 -1.32
C VAL A 480 -39.84 -2.89 -1.10
N ILE A 481 -41.00 -2.31 -1.47
CA ILE A 481 -42.26 -3.04 -1.43
C ILE A 481 -42.21 -4.29 -2.31
N MET A 482 -41.71 -4.16 -3.53
CA MET A 482 -41.55 -5.26 -4.48
C MET A 482 -40.63 -6.36 -3.90
N PHE A 483 -39.49 -6.00 -3.35
CA PHE A 483 -38.54 -6.98 -2.76
C PHE A 483 -39.10 -7.63 -1.50
N THR A 484 -39.84 -6.88 -0.66
CA THR A 484 -40.54 -7.41 0.51
C THR A 484 -41.60 -8.41 0.11
N GLY A 485 -42.39 -8.09 -0.90
CA GLY A 485 -43.38 -9.02 -1.46
C GLY A 485 -42.76 -10.28 -2.01
N PHE A 486 -41.64 -10.16 -2.70
CA PHE A 486 -40.87 -11.32 -3.20
C PHE A 486 -40.34 -12.18 -2.04
N ALA A 487 -39.70 -11.59 -1.03
CA ALA A 487 -39.20 -12.29 0.14
C ALA A 487 -40.32 -13.04 0.89
N MET A 488 -41.47 -12.41 1.07
CA MET A 488 -42.66 -13.02 1.68
C MET A 488 -43.22 -14.18 0.82
N ALA A 489 -43.24 -14.04 -0.50
CA ALA A 489 -43.74 -15.07 -1.42
C ALA A 489 -42.86 -16.34 -1.40
N VAL A 490 -41.55 -16.22 -1.18
CA VAL A 490 -40.58 -17.33 -1.14
C VAL A 490 -40.51 -17.98 0.26
N LEU A 491 -41.09 -17.39 1.29
CA LEU A 491 -41.02 -17.84 2.68
C LEU A 491 -41.38 -19.32 2.93
N PRO A 492 -42.34 -19.94 2.22
CA PRO A 492 -42.64 -21.40 2.38
C PRO A 492 -41.48 -22.34 2.05
N ASN A 493 -40.52 -21.86 1.28
CA ASN A 493 -39.33 -22.64 0.90
C ASN A 493 -38.20 -22.54 1.94
N VAL A 494 -38.39 -21.74 3.01
CA VAL A 494 -37.39 -21.55 4.07
C VAL A 494 -37.61 -22.63 5.15
N PRO A 495 -36.60 -23.46 5.44
CA PRO A 495 -36.72 -24.50 6.47
C PRO A 495 -36.96 -23.92 7.86
N GLY A 496 -37.78 -24.63 8.67
CA GLY A 496 -37.97 -24.27 10.08
C GLY A 496 -39.11 -23.30 10.35
N ILE A 497 -39.88 -22.86 9.36
CA ILE A 497 -41.07 -22.02 9.53
C ILE A 497 -42.34 -22.92 9.51
N ASP A 498 -43.27 -22.61 10.40
CA ASP A 498 -44.58 -23.30 10.44
C ASP A 498 -45.27 -23.18 9.04
N PRO A 499 -45.60 -24.32 8.41
CA PRO A 499 -46.21 -24.34 7.07
C PRO A 499 -47.51 -23.51 6.97
N GLY A 500 -48.29 -23.47 8.05
CA GLY A 500 -49.55 -22.72 8.08
C GLY A 500 -49.32 -21.19 8.11
N VAL A 501 -48.30 -20.73 8.85
CA VAL A 501 -47.90 -19.30 8.88
C VAL A 501 -47.23 -18.95 7.55
N ALA A 502 -46.35 -19.79 7.05
CA ALA A 502 -45.63 -19.56 5.79
C ALA A 502 -46.60 -19.40 4.61
N ALA A 503 -47.62 -20.27 4.49
CA ALA A 503 -48.63 -20.18 3.44
C ALA A 503 -49.47 -18.89 3.48
N ARG A 504 -49.87 -18.42 4.69
CA ARG A 504 -50.59 -17.15 4.85
C ARG A 504 -49.74 -15.94 4.46
N VAL A 505 -48.50 -15.93 4.95
CA VAL A 505 -47.56 -14.83 4.66
C VAL A 505 -47.23 -14.82 3.18
N SER A 506 -47.04 -15.96 2.54
CA SER A 506 -46.79 -16.06 1.10
C SER A 506 -47.96 -15.56 0.27
N SER A 507 -49.21 -15.90 0.63
CA SER A 507 -50.40 -15.38 -0.07
C SER A 507 -50.43 -13.85 -0.03
N ILE A 508 -50.20 -13.25 1.12
CA ILE A 508 -50.09 -11.78 1.25
C ILE A 508 -48.90 -11.25 0.45
N GLY A 509 -47.77 -11.95 0.51
CA GLY A 509 -46.52 -11.62 -0.21
C GLY A 509 -46.74 -11.50 -1.72
N VAL A 510 -47.52 -12.40 -2.32
CA VAL A 510 -47.84 -12.34 -3.75
C VAL A 510 -48.62 -11.06 -4.10
N TYR A 511 -49.60 -10.64 -3.29
CA TYR A 511 -50.30 -9.40 -3.52
C TYR A 511 -49.40 -8.18 -3.38
N VAL A 512 -48.53 -8.16 -2.37
CA VAL A 512 -47.56 -7.10 -2.16
C VAL A 512 -46.55 -7.04 -3.31
N LEU A 513 -46.08 -8.18 -3.81
CA LEU A 513 -45.21 -8.28 -4.97
C LEU A 513 -45.85 -7.71 -6.23
N VAL A 514 -47.09 -8.12 -6.53
CA VAL A 514 -47.84 -7.63 -7.70
C VAL A 514 -48.06 -6.14 -7.60
N ALA A 515 -48.44 -5.62 -6.42
CA ALA A 515 -48.59 -4.18 -6.19
C ALA A 515 -47.27 -3.43 -6.39
N GLY A 516 -46.17 -3.94 -5.84
CA GLY A 516 -44.82 -3.37 -6.01
C GLY A 516 -44.37 -3.35 -7.48
N ILE A 517 -44.60 -4.43 -8.22
CA ILE A 517 -44.33 -4.51 -9.66
C ILE A 517 -45.16 -3.46 -10.42
N ALA A 518 -46.43 -3.37 -10.15
CA ALA A 518 -47.31 -2.42 -10.83
C ALA A 518 -46.89 -0.97 -10.56
N LEU A 519 -46.57 -0.64 -9.30
CA LEU A 519 -46.11 0.70 -8.92
C LEU A 519 -44.76 1.04 -9.61
N THR A 520 -43.82 0.09 -9.62
CA THR A 520 -42.49 0.26 -10.24
C THR A 520 -42.59 0.41 -11.77
N LEU A 521 -43.48 -0.36 -12.43
CA LEU A 521 -43.71 -0.24 -13.87
C LEU A 521 -44.35 1.10 -14.24
N LEU A 522 -45.40 1.55 -13.53
CA LEU A 522 -46.09 2.78 -13.81
C LEU A 522 -45.20 4.02 -13.61
N THR A 523 -44.30 3.99 -12.67
CA THR A 523 -43.49 5.16 -12.29
C THR A 523 -42.06 5.15 -12.85
N GLY A 524 -41.53 3.97 -13.22
CA GLY A 524 -40.13 3.79 -13.65
C GLY A 524 -39.79 4.55 -14.94
N GLY A 525 -40.77 4.86 -15.80
CA GLY A 525 -40.55 5.56 -17.06
C GLY A 525 -40.68 7.08 -17.00
N ARG A 526 -40.90 7.68 -15.82
CA ARG A 526 -41.25 9.11 -15.64
C ARG A 526 -40.29 10.12 -16.28
N LEU A 527 -38.99 9.80 -16.31
CA LEU A 527 -37.92 10.67 -16.84
C LEU A 527 -37.83 10.64 -18.38
N LYS A 528 -38.51 9.71 -19.06
CA LYS A 528 -38.46 9.59 -20.51
C LYS A 528 -39.50 10.47 -21.18
N ARG A 529 -39.08 11.20 -22.21
CA ARG A 529 -39.91 12.19 -22.92
C ARG A 529 -41.00 11.54 -23.81
N ASN A 530 -40.75 10.34 -24.36
CA ASN A 530 -41.62 9.63 -25.29
C ASN A 530 -42.67 8.78 -24.54
N PHE A 531 -43.90 8.71 -25.06
CA PHE A 531 -44.98 7.89 -24.50
C PHE A 531 -44.58 6.40 -24.34
N PHE A 532 -44.02 5.79 -25.39
CA PHE A 532 -43.52 4.43 -25.31
C PHE A 532 -42.39 4.28 -24.28
N GLY A 533 -41.50 5.27 -24.17
CA GLY A 533 -40.46 5.31 -23.13
C GLY A 533 -41.03 5.40 -21.72
N LYS A 534 -42.16 6.09 -21.52
CA LYS A 534 -42.83 6.15 -20.20
C LYS A 534 -43.45 4.81 -19.82
N VAL A 535 -44.09 4.11 -20.76
CA VAL A 535 -44.73 2.82 -20.50
C VAL A 535 -43.71 1.68 -20.34
N PHE A 536 -42.71 1.62 -21.24
CA PHE A 536 -41.72 0.55 -21.22
C PHE A 536 -40.48 0.89 -20.37
N GLY A 537 -40.32 2.10 -19.87
CA GLY A 537 -39.16 2.55 -19.08
C GLY A 537 -39.06 1.92 -17.70
N GLY A 538 -40.13 1.30 -17.20
CA GLY A 538 -40.13 0.55 -15.94
C GLY A 538 -39.62 -0.91 -16.06
N PHE A 539 -39.61 -1.48 -17.29
CA PHE A 539 -39.18 -2.86 -17.49
C PHE A 539 -37.73 -3.17 -17.02
N PRO A 540 -36.73 -2.30 -17.28
CA PRO A 540 -35.39 -2.53 -16.74
C PRO A 540 -35.34 -2.63 -15.21
N LYS A 541 -36.22 -1.91 -14.50
CA LYS A 541 -36.29 -1.96 -13.04
C LYS A 541 -36.85 -3.31 -12.51
N LEU A 542 -37.55 -4.08 -13.33
CA LEU A 542 -37.93 -5.46 -12.94
C LEU A 542 -36.73 -6.39 -12.89
N TYR A 543 -35.69 -6.12 -13.69
CA TYR A 543 -34.46 -6.87 -13.62
C TYR A 543 -33.73 -6.68 -12.27
N ASP A 544 -34.02 -5.58 -11.56
CA ASP A 544 -33.48 -5.31 -10.23
C ASP A 544 -33.90 -6.39 -9.21
N ILE A 545 -35.00 -7.13 -9.44
CA ILE A 545 -35.38 -8.29 -8.60
C ILE A 545 -34.31 -9.37 -8.68
N ILE A 546 -33.82 -9.66 -9.89
CA ILE A 546 -32.79 -10.69 -10.11
C ILE A 546 -31.49 -10.23 -9.46
N GLY A 547 -31.15 -8.96 -9.61
CA GLY A 547 -30.01 -8.33 -8.92
C GLY A 547 -30.12 -8.43 -7.40
N PHE A 548 -31.27 -8.07 -6.84
CA PHE A 548 -31.55 -8.17 -5.41
C PHE A 548 -31.43 -9.62 -4.90
N LEU A 549 -31.98 -10.59 -5.64
CA LEU A 549 -31.85 -12.01 -5.29
C LEU A 549 -30.36 -12.45 -5.29
N GLY A 550 -29.61 -12.04 -6.30
CA GLY A 550 -28.18 -12.28 -6.39
C GLY A 550 -27.41 -11.68 -5.21
N ASP A 551 -27.76 -10.44 -4.83
CA ASP A 551 -27.18 -9.77 -3.67
C ASP A 551 -27.49 -10.54 -2.37
N VAL A 552 -28.75 -10.94 -2.16
CA VAL A 552 -29.14 -11.72 -0.97
C VAL A 552 -28.41 -13.08 -0.93
N LEU A 553 -28.32 -13.79 -2.08
CA LEU A 553 -27.59 -15.05 -2.15
C LEU A 553 -26.08 -14.89 -1.87
N SER A 554 -25.51 -13.73 -2.14
CA SER A 554 -24.09 -13.44 -1.81
C SER A 554 -23.79 -13.59 -0.31
N TYR A 555 -24.80 -13.44 0.57
CA TYR A 555 -24.61 -13.62 2.02
C TYR A 555 -24.48 -15.10 2.45
N MET A 556 -24.77 -16.07 1.57
CA MET A 556 -24.45 -17.47 1.84
C MET A 556 -22.94 -17.71 2.06
N ARG A 557 -22.10 -16.79 1.60
CA ARG A 557 -20.66 -16.79 1.85
C ARG A 557 -20.32 -16.71 3.34
N LEU A 558 -21.13 -16.00 4.13
CA LEU A 558 -20.95 -15.94 5.61
C LEU A 558 -21.05 -17.35 6.20
N MET A 559 -22.06 -18.12 5.80
CA MET A 559 -22.23 -19.49 6.23
C MET A 559 -21.08 -20.38 5.76
N ALA A 560 -20.76 -20.35 4.46
CA ALA A 560 -19.75 -21.21 3.87
C ALA A 560 -18.36 -21.04 4.51
N LEU A 561 -17.97 -19.79 4.78
CA LEU A 561 -16.68 -19.50 5.39
C LEU A 561 -16.64 -19.83 6.89
N SER A 562 -17.73 -19.55 7.61
CA SER A 562 -17.87 -19.93 9.02
C SER A 562 -17.72 -21.45 9.22
N LEU A 563 -18.44 -22.25 8.40
CA LEU A 563 -18.33 -23.69 8.44
C LEU A 563 -16.93 -24.18 8.06
N SER A 564 -16.34 -23.62 7.00
CA SER A 564 -15.01 -24.01 6.51
C SER A 564 -13.94 -23.85 7.60
N GLY A 565 -13.92 -22.72 8.31
CA GLY A 565 -12.98 -22.45 9.39
C GLY A 565 -13.10 -23.44 10.55
N GLY A 566 -14.35 -23.73 10.96
CA GLY A 566 -14.65 -24.68 12.03
C GLY A 566 -14.28 -26.12 11.66
N ILE A 567 -14.64 -26.57 10.45
CA ILE A 567 -14.29 -27.91 9.95
C ILE A 567 -12.77 -28.09 9.87
N LEU A 568 -12.06 -27.10 9.34
CA LEU A 568 -10.60 -27.16 9.24
C LEU A 568 -9.94 -27.25 10.62
N ALA A 569 -10.41 -26.47 11.60
CA ALA A 569 -9.93 -26.54 12.97
C ALA A 569 -10.17 -27.93 13.58
N GLY A 570 -11.37 -28.51 13.38
CA GLY A 570 -11.71 -29.87 13.82
C GLY A 570 -10.83 -30.94 13.19
N LEU A 571 -10.55 -30.84 11.88
CA LEU A 571 -9.64 -31.76 11.17
C LEU A 571 -8.22 -31.69 11.73
N ILE A 572 -7.68 -30.48 11.98
CA ILE A 572 -6.37 -30.29 12.58
C ILE A 572 -6.31 -30.97 13.94
N ASN A 573 -7.33 -30.78 14.78
CA ASN A 573 -7.43 -31.40 16.10
C ASN A 573 -7.51 -32.93 16.01
N GLY A 574 -8.32 -33.45 15.10
CA GLY A 574 -8.46 -34.89 14.87
C GLY A 574 -7.16 -35.57 14.44
N MET A 575 -6.45 -34.94 13.49
CA MET A 575 -5.16 -35.44 13.02
C MET A 575 -4.09 -35.39 14.11
N ALA A 576 -4.05 -34.31 14.89
CA ALA A 576 -3.07 -34.14 15.97
C ALA A 576 -3.35 -35.07 17.15
N GLY A 577 -4.62 -35.36 17.42
CA GLY A 577 -5.05 -36.32 18.46
C GLY A 577 -4.91 -37.80 18.07
N GLY A 578 -4.70 -38.11 16.80
CA GLY A 578 -4.51 -39.47 16.27
C GLY A 578 -3.11 -40.04 16.53
N GLY A 579 -2.94 -41.36 16.38
CA GLY A 579 -1.64 -42.01 16.44
C GLY A 579 -1.09 -42.31 17.86
N SER A 580 0.19 -42.68 17.91
CA SER A 580 0.88 -43.05 19.15
C SER A 580 1.09 -41.83 20.07
N ILE A 581 1.30 -42.08 21.37
CA ILE A 581 1.52 -41.03 22.38
C ILE A 581 2.77 -40.18 22.03
N ILE A 582 3.78 -40.79 21.43
CA ILE A 582 5.00 -40.12 20.97
C ILE A 582 4.66 -39.12 19.85
N PHE A 583 3.84 -39.56 18.87
CA PHE A 583 3.40 -38.66 17.79
C PHE A 583 2.60 -37.49 18.33
N ARG A 584 1.67 -37.70 19.29
CA ARG A 584 0.87 -36.61 19.88
C ARG A 584 1.75 -35.55 20.57
N LEU A 585 2.80 -35.98 21.28
CA LEU A 585 3.70 -35.07 22.02
C LEU A 585 4.74 -34.37 21.13
N THR A 586 5.00 -34.86 19.91
CA THR A 586 5.99 -34.29 18.98
C THR A 586 5.31 -33.73 17.73
N GLY A 587 4.99 -34.59 16.78
CA GLY A 587 4.36 -34.21 15.50
C GLY A 587 2.97 -33.59 15.68
N GLY A 588 2.17 -34.12 16.63
CA GLY A 588 0.84 -33.60 16.93
C GLY A 588 0.87 -32.17 17.47
N LEU A 589 1.82 -31.85 18.36
CA LEU A 589 1.99 -30.49 18.91
C LEU A 589 2.42 -29.49 17.82
N VAL A 590 3.33 -29.90 16.93
CA VAL A 590 3.75 -29.09 15.79
C VAL A 590 2.58 -28.85 14.84
N LEU A 591 1.80 -29.92 14.54
CA LEU A 591 0.62 -29.83 13.67
C LEU A 591 -0.46 -28.91 14.27
N LEU A 592 -0.71 -28.97 15.58
CA LEU A 592 -1.62 -28.06 16.27
C LEU A 592 -1.13 -26.61 16.14
N GLY A 593 0.11 -26.32 16.51
CA GLY A 593 0.64 -24.96 16.49
C GLY A 593 0.63 -24.36 15.08
N PHE A 594 1.20 -25.09 14.12
CA PHE A 594 1.29 -24.62 12.73
C PHE A 594 -0.07 -24.62 12.02
N GLY A 595 -0.87 -25.67 12.21
CA GLY A 595 -2.19 -25.80 11.61
C GLY A 595 -3.16 -24.73 12.09
N HIS A 596 -3.25 -24.48 13.40
CA HIS A 596 -4.08 -23.40 13.93
C HIS A 596 -3.56 -22.02 13.57
N ALA A 597 -2.24 -21.80 13.47
CA ALA A 597 -1.68 -20.54 13.01
C ALA A 597 -2.08 -20.22 11.57
N ILE A 598 -2.01 -21.21 10.67
CA ILE A 598 -2.48 -21.06 9.28
C ILE A 598 -3.99 -20.85 9.24
N ASN A 599 -4.78 -21.67 9.94
CA ASN A 599 -6.23 -21.53 9.95
C ASN A 599 -6.66 -20.17 10.48
N PHE A 600 -6.02 -19.69 11.54
CA PHE A 600 -6.24 -18.36 12.11
C PHE A 600 -5.93 -17.24 11.08
N ALA A 601 -4.78 -17.31 10.43
CA ALA A 601 -4.38 -16.33 9.41
C ALA A 601 -5.36 -16.32 8.23
N MET A 602 -5.74 -17.51 7.72
CA MET A 602 -6.69 -17.63 6.61
C MET A 602 -8.10 -17.17 6.99
N SER A 603 -8.56 -17.46 8.22
CA SER A 603 -9.86 -17.03 8.71
C SER A 603 -9.95 -15.51 8.88
N ILE A 604 -8.89 -14.87 9.39
CA ILE A 604 -8.82 -13.40 9.52
C ILE A 604 -8.80 -12.74 8.13
N LEU A 605 -7.94 -13.22 7.24
CA LEU A 605 -7.83 -12.68 5.88
C LEU A 605 -9.15 -12.85 5.12
N GLY A 606 -9.73 -14.05 5.18
CA GLY A 606 -11.05 -14.35 4.59
C GLY A 606 -12.14 -13.48 5.20
N GLY A 607 -12.19 -13.37 6.54
CA GLY A 607 -13.12 -12.52 7.27
C GLY A 607 -13.05 -11.06 6.82
N PHE A 608 -11.85 -10.51 6.72
CA PHE A 608 -11.64 -9.12 6.28
C PHE A 608 -12.06 -8.90 4.82
N VAL A 609 -11.53 -9.71 3.90
CA VAL A 609 -11.78 -9.54 2.44
C VAL A 609 -13.25 -9.71 2.11
N HIS A 610 -13.90 -10.73 2.67
CA HIS A 610 -15.29 -11.02 2.35
C HIS A 610 -16.27 -10.05 3.04
N SER A 611 -15.95 -9.54 4.24
CA SER A 611 -16.70 -8.45 4.87
C SER A 611 -16.58 -7.16 4.06
N CYS A 612 -15.37 -6.77 3.60
CA CYS A 612 -15.19 -5.64 2.68
C CYS A 612 -16.04 -5.80 1.42
N ARG A 613 -16.02 -6.99 0.80
CA ARG A 613 -16.80 -7.24 -0.42
C ARG A 613 -18.31 -7.04 -0.22
N LEU A 614 -18.87 -7.56 0.89
CA LEU A 614 -20.29 -7.36 1.22
C LEU A 614 -20.62 -5.89 1.43
N GLN A 615 -19.68 -5.10 1.99
CA GLN A 615 -19.88 -3.66 2.12
C GLN A 615 -19.81 -2.96 0.75
N TYR A 616 -18.81 -3.28 -0.08
CA TYR A 616 -18.53 -2.53 -1.31
C TYR A 616 -19.53 -2.84 -2.43
N LEU A 617 -19.78 -4.11 -2.68
CA LEU A 617 -20.59 -4.52 -3.83
C LEU A 617 -22.09 -4.54 -3.54
N GLU A 618 -22.48 -5.04 -2.38
CA GLU A 618 -23.87 -5.26 -2.03
C GLU A 618 -24.49 -4.04 -1.31
N TYR A 619 -23.73 -3.33 -0.45
CA TYR A 619 -24.27 -2.26 0.38
C TYR A 619 -23.99 -0.86 -0.21
N PHE A 620 -22.72 -0.49 -0.42
CA PHE A 620 -22.38 0.85 -0.92
C PHE A 620 -22.93 1.13 -2.31
N SER A 621 -22.97 0.11 -3.18
CA SER A 621 -23.57 0.22 -4.52
C SER A 621 -25.01 0.71 -4.52
N LYS A 622 -25.73 0.63 -3.39
CA LYS A 622 -27.14 1.07 -3.30
C LYS A 622 -27.28 2.58 -3.10
N PHE A 623 -26.35 3.26 -2.44
CA PHE A 623 -26.53 4.65 -2.03
C PHE A 623 -25.29 5.54 -2.13
N LEU A 624 -24.10 4.97 -2.26
CA LEU A 624 -22.84 5.71 -2.30
C LEU A 624 -22.39 5.87 -3.75
N GLU A 625 -22.43 7.10 -4.25
CA GLU A 625 -21.91 7.47 -5.57
C GLU A 625 -20.39 7.67 -5.51
N GLY A 626 -19.89 8.17 -4.35
CA GLY A 626 -18.48 8.44 -4.12
C GLY A 626 -18.00 9.70 -4.85
N GLY A 627 -16.69 9.79 -5.08
CA GLY A 627 -16.10 10.92 -5.79
C GLY A 627 -15.82 12.14 -4.92
N GLY A 628 -16.04 12.06 -3.60
CA GLY A 628 -15.64 13.12 -2.68
C GLY A 628 -14.12 13.17 -2.50
N GLU A 629 -13.58 14.37 -2.34
CA GLU A 629 -12.18 14.57 -2.00
C GLU A 629 -12.01 14.69 -0.48
N HIS A 630 -10.96 14.06 0.05
CA HIS A 630 -10.60 14.24 1.45
C HIS A 630 -10.23 15.69 1.75
N PHE A 631 -10.69 16.19 2.88
CA PHE A 631 -10.18 17.44 3.42
C PHE A 631 -8.72 17.25 3.87
N HIS A 632 -7.82 17.93 3.19
CA HIS A 632 -6.38 17.95 3.47
C HIS A 632 -5.97 19.30 4.05
N PRO A 633 -6.05 19.49 5.37
CA PRO A 633 -5.63 20.75 5.98
C PRO A 633 -4.16 21.03 5.70
N PHE A 634 -3.86 22.30 5.44
CA PHE A 634 -2.50 22.79 5.33
C PHE A 634 -1.84 22.78 6.71
N ARG A 635 -1.08 21.72 6.96
CA ARG A 635 -0.35 21.50 8.22
C ARG A 635 1.03 20.92 7.95
N ALA A 636 1.93 21.08 8.89
CA ALA A 636 3.26 20.51 8.83
C ALA A 636 3.21 18.98 8.72
N LYS A 637 3.63 18.45 7.57
CA LYS A 637 3.82 17.01 7.39
C LYS A 637 5.24 16.65 7.79
N THR A 638 5.41 15.77 8.75
CA THR A 638 6.69 15.27 9.22
C THR A 638 6.77 13.76 9.03
N ARG A 639 7.96 13.22 8.80
CA ARG A 639 8.19 11.79 8.60
C ARG A 639 8.84 11.14 9.82
N TYR A 640 9.80 11.80 10.42
CA TYR A 640 10.67 11.25 11.48
C TYR A 640 10.40 11.86 12.85
N ILE A 641 10.01 13.11 12.90
CA ILE A 641 9.85 13.87 14.14
C ILE A 641 8.43 14.39 14.34
N THR A 642 8.12 14.74 15.59
CA THR A 642 6.97 15.57 15.96
C THR A 642 7.51 16.75 16.77
N VAL A 643 7.35 17.96 16.27
CA VAL A 643 7.76 19.17 16.98
C VAL A 643 6.74 19.46 18.08
N LYS A 644 7.20 19.62 19.32
CA LYS A 644 6.36 20.00 20.43
C LYS A 644 5.95 21.46 20.25
N GLN A 645 4.71 21.71 19.83
CA GLN A 645 4.16 23.06 19.76
C GLN A 645 3.77 23.51 21.17
N GLU A 646 4.35 24.59 21.67
CA GLU A 646 3.91 25.26 22.91
C GLU A 646 2.62 26.07 22.71
N ASP A 647 2.27 26.39 21.46
CA ASP A 647 1.02 27.07 21.11
C ASP A 647 -0.19 26.11 21.03
N GLU A 648 -0.35 25.22 22.04
CA GLU A 648 -1.63 24.59 22.32
C GLU A 648 -2.77 25.62 22.56
N ALA A 649 -2.43 26.87 22.79
CA ALA A 649 -3.39 27.94 22.98
C ALA A 649 -4.21 28.21 21.70
N LEU A 650 -3.57 28.21 20.52
CA LEU A 650 -4.27 28.42 19.24
C LEU A 650 -5.16 27.22 18.86
N CYS A 651 -4.63 25.98 19.03
CA CYS A 651 -5.40 24.76 18.78
C CYS A 651 -6.49 24.48 19.83
N LYS A 652 -6.41 25.11 21.02
CA LYS A 652 -7.44 25.02 22.06
C LYS A 652 -8.48 26.15 22.00
N GLN A 653 -8.16 27.25 21.31
CA GLN A 653 -9.10 28.36 21.06
C GLN A 653 -9.86 28.20 19.73
N ILE A 654 -9.31 27.42 18.82
CA ILE A 654 -9.90 27.01 17.54
C ILE A 654 -10.20 25.50 17.59
#